data_3dd28be3a7c7d927479a290011fce329
#
_entry.id   3dd28be3a7c7d927479a290011fce329
#
_cell.length_a   1.000
_cell.length_b   1.000
_cell.length_c   1.000
_cell.angle_alpha   90.00
_cell.angle_beta   90.00
_cell.angle_gamma   90.00
#
_symmetry.space_group_name_H-M   'P 1'
#
loop_
_entity.id
_entity.type
_entity.pdbx_description
1 polymer ?
#
loop_
_entity_poly.entity_id
_entity_poly.type
_entity_poly.pdbx_seq_one_letter_code
_entity_poly.pdbx_strand_id
1 'polypeptide(L)'
;MNFNNFTIKSQEAIQEAVNLVKSRGQQAIEPVHIMQGVMKVGENVTNFIFQKLGMNGQQVAVVVDKQIDSLPKVSGGEPYLSREANDVLQKATQYSKEMGDEFVSLEHILLALLTVKSTVSTILKDAGMTEKELRNAISELRKGEKVTSQSSEDTYQSLEKYAINLNEAARSGKLDPVIGRDEEIRRVLQILSRRTKNNPILIGEPGTGKTAIVEGLAHRILRGDVPENLKNKQVYSLDMGALVAGAKYKGEFEERLKSVVNEVKKSEGDIILFIDEIHTLVGAGKGEGAMDAANILKPALARGELRSIGATTLDEYQKYFEKDKALERRFQIVQVDEPDNLSTISILRGLKERYENHHHVRIKDDAIIAAVELSSRYITDRFLPDKAIDLMDEAAAKLRMEVDSVPEELDEISRKIKQLEIEREAIKRENDKPKLEIIGKELAELKELEKSFKAKWQSEKTLMDKIQQNKVEIENLKFEAEKAEREGDYGKVAEIRYGKLQALDKEIEDTQKKLRDMQGDKAMIKEEVDAEDIADVVSRWTGIPVSKMLQSEKDKLLHLEEELHQRVIGQDEAIEAVADAVRRSRAGLQDPKRPIGSFIFLGTTGVGKTELAKALAEFLFDDETMMTRIDMSEYQEKHSVSRLVGAPPGYVGYDEGGQLTEAIRRKPYSVVLFDEIEKAHPDVFNILLQVLDDGRLTDNKGRVVNFKNTIIIMTSNLGSSYIQSQMEKLNGSNKEEVIEETKKEVMNMLKKTIRPEFLNRIDETIMFLPLTENEIRQIVLLQIKSVQKMLAENGVELEMTDAALNFLSQVGYDPEFGARPVKRAIQRYLLNDLSKKLLAQEVDRSKAIIVDAGGDGLVFRN
;
A
#
# COMPACT_ATOMS: atom_id res chain seq x y z
N MET A 1 -51.14 -26.32 -1.96
CA MET A 1 -51.17 -25.65 -0.67
C MET A 1 -50.66 -24.22 -0.85
N ASN A 2 -51.27 -23.32 -0.12
CA ASN A 2 -50.78 -21.93 -0.11
C ASN A 2 -49.76 -21.83 1.05
N PHE A 3 -48.48 -21.58 0.72
CA PHE A 3 -47.39 -21.46 1.67
C PHE A 3 -47.15 -20.06 2.20
N ASN A 4 -48.09 -19.14 2.03
CA ASN A 4 -47.98 -17.74 2.48
C ASN A 4 -47.79 -17.58 3.99
N ASN A 5 -48.18 -18.61 4.79
CA ASN A 5 -47.98 -18.62 6.24
C ASN A 5 -46.67 -19.32 6.68
N PHE A 6 -45.79 -19.62 5.72
CA PHE A 6 -44.48 -20.18 6.00
C PHE A 6 -43.42 -19.09 5.89
N THR A 7 -42.35 -19.23 6.69
CA THR A 7 -41.19 -18.34 6.56
C THR A 7 -40.52 -18.55 5.19
N ILE A 8 -39.71 -17.59 4.76
CA ILE A 8 -39.01 -17.66 3.47
C ILE A 8 -38.15 -18.92 3.42
N LYS A 9 -37.38 -19.21 4.50
CA LYS A 9 -36.55 -20.43 4.57
C LYS A 9 -37.36 -21.74 4.58
N SER A 10 -38.49 -21.72 5.21
CA SER A 10 -39.38 -22.90 5.20
C SER A 10 -39.93 -23.15 3.79
N GLN A 11 -40.25 -22.07 3.03
CA GLN A 11 -40.66 -22.17 1.64
C GLN A 11 -39.52 -22.66 0.75
N GLU A 12 -38.30 -22.13 0.95
CA GLU A 12 -37.10 -22.56 0.24
C GLU A 12 -36.76 -24.03 0.51
N ALA A 13 -36.89 -24.47 1.75
CA ALA A 13 -36.68 -25.90 2.13
C ALA A 13 -37.67 -26.84 1.44
N ILE A 14 -38.91 -26.43 1.34
CA ILE A 14 -39.93 -27.19 0.61
C ILE A 14 -39.63 -27.19 -0.90
N GLN A 15 -39.23 -26.04 -1.47
CA GLN A 15 -38.85 -25.94 -2.87
C GLN A 15 -37.61 -26.77 -3.20
N GLU A 16 -36.62 -26.81 -2.26
CA GLU A 16 -35.46 -27.68 -2.41
C GLU A 16 -35.82 -29.16 -2.37
N ALA A 17 -36.79 -29.57 -1.52
CA ALA A 17 -37.35 -30.90 -1.55
C ALA A 17 -37.99 -31.24 -2.90
N VAL A 18 -38.72 -30.32 -3.54
CA VAL A 18 -39.26 -30.48 -4.91
C VAL A 18 -38.14 -30.61 -5.94
N ASN A 19 -37.10 -29.80 -5.86
CA ASN A 19 -35.95 -29.84 -6.77
C ASN A 19 -35.21 -31.19 -6.64
N LEU A 20 -35.05 -31.67 -5.41
CA LEU A 20 -34.39 -32.92 -5.12
C LEU A 20 -35.15 -34.12 -5.74
N VAL A 21 -36.47 -34.17 -5.56
CA VAL A 21 -37.33 -35.17 -6.19
C VAL A 21 -37.17 -35.19 -7.71
N LYS A 22 -37.17 -34.01 -8.35
CA LYS A 22 -36.94 -33.87 -9.80
C LYS A 22 -35.58 -34.37 -10.22
N SER A 23 -34.52 -33.99 -9.50
CA SER A 23 -33.15 -34.34 -9.84
C SER A 23 -32.85 -35.85 -9.66
N ARG A 24 -33.52 -36.51 -8.69
CA ARG A 24 -33.38 -37.94 -8.45
C ARG A 24 -34.30 -38.81 -9.30
N GLY A 25 -35.16 -38.18 -10.16
CA GLY A 25 -36.11 -38.88 -11.00
C GLY A 25 -37.23 -39.61 -10.20
N GLN A 26 -37.68 -38.98 -9.13
CA GLN A 26 -38.75 -39.44 -8.25
C GLN A 26 -39.99 -38.56 -8.49
N GLN A 27 -41.17 -38.99 -8.01
CA GLN A 27 -42.43 -38.27 -8.24
C GLN A 27 -43.10 -37.84 -6.91
N ALA A 28 -43.06 -38.69 -5.89
CA ALA A 28 -43.66 -38.40 -4.58
C ALA A 28 -42.63 -37.63 -3.71
N ILE A 29 -43.05 -36.49 -3.17
CA ILE A 29 -42.27 -35.74 -2.14
C ILE A 29 -42.56 -36.42 -0.80
N GLU A 30 -41.59 -37.16 -0.30
CA GLU A 30 -41.69 -37.85 0.98
C GLU A 30 -41.08 -37.01 2.12
N PRO A 31 -41.35 -37.31 3.41
CA PRO A 31 -40.74 -36.60 4.55
C PRO A 31 -39.21 -36.54 4.52
N VAL A 32 -38.52 -37.53 3.92
CA VAL A 32 -37.06 -37.54 3.77
C VAL A 32 -36.55 -36.42 2.87
N HIS A 33 -37.32 -36.07 1.84
CA HIS A 33 -36.96 -34.95 0.96
C HIS A 33 -37.11 -33.61 1.69
N ILE A 34 -38.18 -33.46 2.50
CA ILE A 34 -38.38 -32.27 3.33
C ILE A 34 -37.27 -32.15 4.36
N MET A 35 -36.85 -33.24 5.01
CA MET A 35 -35.75 -33.26 5.96
C MET A 35 -34.45 -32.82 5.31
N GLN A 36 -34.12 -33.32 4.14
CA GLN A 36 -32.96 -32.93 3.39
C GLN A 36 -33.00 -31.42 3.00
N GLY A 37 -34.16 -30.93 2.56
CA GLY A 37 -34.39 -29.52 2.30
C GLY A 37 -34.19 -28.65 3.56
N VAL A 38 -34.70 -29.06 4.70
CA VAL A 38 -34.53 -28.37 5.99
C VAL A 38 -33.06 -28.37 6.40
N MET A 39 -32.32 -29.47 6.24
CA MET A 39 -30.88 -29.53 6.57
C MET A 39 -30.03 -28.65 5.64
N LYS A 40 -30.38 -28.60 4.37
CA LYS A 40 -29.62 -27.81 3.38
C LYS A 40 -29.89 -26.32 3.48
N VAL A 41 -31.14 -25.91 3.60
CA VAL A 41 -31.54 -24.49 3.68
C VAL A 41 -31.36 -23.90 5.07
N GLY A 42 -31.64 -24.75 6.10
CA GLY A 42 -31.57 -24.35 7.49
C GLY A 42 -30.31 -24.89 8.21
N GLU A 43 -29.18 -24.93 7.56
CA GLU A 43 -27.94 -25.52 8.10
C GLU A 43 -27.59 -24.96 9.49
N ASN A 44 -27.69 -23.65 9.68
CA ASN A 44 -27.41 -23.01 10.98
C ASN A 44 -28.39 -23.50 12.10
N VAL A 45 -29.69 -23.56 11.78
CA VAL A 45 -30.72 -23.97 12.71
C VAL A 45 -30.55 -25.46 13.06
N THR A 46 -30.34 -26.30 12.06
CA THR A 46 -30.17 -27.73 12.24
C THR A 46 -28.85 -28.08 12.93
N ASN A 47 -27.75 -27.42 12.59
CA ASN A 47 -26.46 -27.62 13.24
C ASN A 47 -26.50 -27.23 14.72
N PHE A 48 -27.10 -26.08 15.05
CA PHE A 48 -27.28 -25.69 16.46
C PHE A 48 -28.09 -26.75 17.23
N ILE A 49 -29.25 -27.19 16.69
CA ILE A 49 -30.09 -28.19 17.35
C ILE A 49 -29.35 -29.52 17.53
N PHE A 50 -28.68 -30.02 16.48
CA PHE A 50 -27.94 -31.26 16.54
C PHE A 50 -26.77 -31.19 17.52
N GLN A 51 -26.01 -30.10 17.51
CA GLN A 51 -24.91 -29.90 18.45
C GLN A 51 -25.41 -29.84 19.90
N LYS A 52 -26.52 -29.16 20.15
CA LYS A 52 -27.11 -29.04 21.48
C LYS A 52 -27.63 -30.40 22.01
N LEU A 53 -28.10 -31.25 21.11
CA LEU A 53 -28.55 -32.59 21.42
C LEU A 53 -27.42 -33.63 21.42
N GLY A 54 -26.17 -33.25 21.19
CA GLY A 54 -25.04 -34.16 21.11
C GLY A 54 -25.08 -35.09 19.89
N MET A 55 -25.81 -34.73 18.85
CA MET A 55 -26.01 -35.56 17.65
C MET A 55 -25.00 -35.19 16.54
N ASN A 56 -24.60 -36.20 15.77
CA ASN A 56 -23.77 -35.95 14.58
C ASN A 56 -24.64 -35.70 13.36
N GLY A 57 -24.79 -34.42 12.97
CA GLY A 57 -25.60 -34.00 11.84
C GLY A 57 -25.15 -34.58 10.49
N GLN A 58 -23.85 -34.82 10.30
CA GLN A 58 -23.35 -35.46 9.09
C GLN A 58 -23.79 -36.92 8.96
N GLN A 59 -23.85 -37.66 10.07
CA GLN A 59 -24.35 -39.03 10.06
C GLN A 59 -25.85 -39.07 9.72
N VAL A 60 -26.64 -38.15 10.28
CA VAL A 60 -28.08 -38.01 9.96
C VAL A 60 -28.25 -37.69 8.46
N ALA A 61 -27.48 -36.77 7.90
CA ALA A 61 -27.53 -36.43 6.47
C ALA A 61 -27.23 -37.64 5.59
N VAL A 62 -26.20 -38.42 5.89
CA VAL A 62 -25.84 -39.63 5.12
C VAL A 62 -26.97 -40.69 5.17
N VAL A 63 -27.63 -40.86 6.35
CA VAL A 63 -28.75 -41.81 6.46
C VAL A 63 -29.96 -41.34 5.68
N VAL A 64 -30.29 -40.05 5.75
CA VAL A 64 -31.39 -39.45 4.98
C VAL A 64 -31.13 -39.58 3.46
N ASP A 65 -29.93 -39.32 2.99
CA ASP A 65 -29.54 -39.42 1.56
C ASP A 65 -29.67 -40.88 1.05
N LYS A 66 -29.19 -41.88 1.84
CA LYS A 66 -29.36 -43.28 1.51
C LYS A 66 -30.83 -43.69 1.44
N GLN A 67 -31.67 -43.15 2.31
CA GLN A 67 -33.11 -43.42 2.28
C GLN A 67 -33.76 -42.80 1.05
N ILE A 68 -33.37 -41.60 0.64
CA ILE A 68 -33.84 -40.98 -0.60
C ILE A 68 -33.46 -41.85 -1.82
N ASP A 69 -32.23 -42.32 -1.87
CA ASP A 69 -31.76 -43.16 -2.99
C ASP A 69 -32.49 -44.51 -3.08
N SER A 70 -33.05 -45.01 -1.99
CA SER A 70 -33.83 -46.26 -1.94
C SER A 70 -35.26 -46.10 -2.43
N LEU A 71 -35.79 -44.91 -2.60
CA LEU A 71 -37.14 -44.65 -3.05
C LEU A 71 -37.31 -44.93 -4.56
N PRO A 72 -38.51 -45.37 -4.99
CA PRO A 72 -38.77 -45.71 -6.40
C PRO A 72 -38.53 -44.52 -7.35
N LYS A 73 -37.82 -44.78 -8.45
CA LYS A 73 -37.60 -43.79 -9.54
C LYS A 73 -38.71 -44.00 -10.58
N VAL A 74 -39.41 -42.91 -10.93
CA VAL A 74 -40.53 -42.93 -11.91
C VAL A 74 -40.26 -41.82 -12.93
N SER A 75 -40.24 -42.15 -14.21
CA SER A 75 -40.06 -41.19 -15.29
C SER A 75 -41.38 -40.59 -15.77
N GLY A 76 -41.51 -39.25 -15.73
CA GLY A 76 -42.57 -38.50 -16.42
C GLY A 76 -43.82 -38.24 -15.59
N GLY A 77 -43.80 -37.26 -14.73
CA GLY A 77 -44.96 -36.74 -13.99
C GLY A 77 -44.57 -35.53 -13.15
N GLU A 78 -45.52 -34.65 -12.83
CA GLU A 78 -45.23 -33.56 -11.90
C GLU A 78 -45.08 -34.08 -10.46
N PRO A 79 -44.14 -33.53 -9.69
CA PRO A 79 -43.96 -33.89 -8.27
C PRO A 79 -45.21 -33.56 -7.45
N TYR A 80 -45.62 -34.48 -6.59
CA TYR A 80 -46.74 -34.26 -5.69
C TYR A 80 -46.35 -34.65 -4.25
N LEU A 81 -47.00 -34.03 -3.25
CA LEU A 81 -46.77 -34.33 -1.85
C LEU A 81 -47.39 -35.71 -1.50
N SER A 82 -46.61 -36.58 -0.90
CA SER A 82 -47.14 -37.79 -0.33
C SER A 82 -48.09 -37.49 0.85
N ARG A 83 -48.91 -38.45 1.23
CA ARG A 83 -49.79 -38.25 2.39
C ARG A 83 -49.01 -37.95 3.64
N GLU A 84 -47.90 -38.65 3.92
CA GLU A 84 -47.05 -38.45 5.09
C GLU A 84 -46.38 -37.04 5.06
N ALA A 85 -45.92 -36.58 3.91
CA ALA A 85 -45.36 -35.22 3.77
C ALA A 85 -46.41 -34.13 4.00
N ASN A 86 -47.63 -34.34 3.51
CA ASN A 86 -48.75 -33.45 3.78
C ASN A 86 -49.10 -33.38 5.27
N ASP A 87 -49.13 -34.52 5.95
CA ASP A 87 -49.37 -34.62 7.38
C ASP A 87 -48.31 -33.90 8.20
N VAL A 88 -47.03 -33.96 7.78
CA VAL A 88 -45.92 -33.24 8.40
C VAL A 88 -46.17 -31.72 8.27
N LEU A 89 -46.50 -31.22 7.11
CA LEU A 89 -46.74 -29.78 6.91
C LEU A 89 -47.96 -29.25 7.64
N GLN A 90 -49.03 -30.06 7.71
CA GLN A 90 -50.19 -29.73 8.53
C GLN A 90 -49.87 -29.72 10.03
N LYS A 91 -49.07 -30.67 10.50
CA LYS A 91 -48.65 -30.74 11.91
C LYS A 91 -47.73 -29.59 12.26
N ALA A 92 -46.80 -29.19 11.36
CA ALA A 92 -45.95 -28.00 11.52
C ALA A 92 -46.81 -26.73 11.65
N THR A 93 -47.90 -26.60 10.89
CA THR A 93 -48.85 -25.49 11.01
C THR A 93 -49.62 -25.53 12.34
N GLN A 94 -49.92 -26.74 12.88
CA GLN A 94 -50.49 -26.85 14.21
C GLN A 94 -49.49 -26.41 15.29
N TYR A 95 -48.23 -26.78 15.20
CA TYR A 95 -47.17 -26.39 16.14
C TYR A 95 -46.94 -24.89 16.16
N SER A 96 -46.96 -24.21 15.02
CA SER A 96 -46.84 -22.72 15.00
C SER A 96 -47.95 -22.08 15.81
N LYS A 97 -49.17 -22.53 15.69
CA LYS A 97 -50.34 -22.03 16.48
C LYS A 97 -50.18 -22.34 17.98
N GLU A 98 -49.74 -23.58 18.34
CA GLU A 98 -49.51 -23.98 19.73
C GLU A 98 -48.44 -23.15 20.41
N MET A 99 -47.36 -22.76 19.66
CA MET A 99 -46.27 -21.90 20.13
C MET A 99 -46.62 -20.40 20.09
N GLY A 100 -47.80 -20.06 19.49
CA GLY A 100 -48.25 -18.69 19.36
C GLY A 100 -47.48 -17.87 18.32
N ASP A 101 -47.01 -18.53 17.27
CA ASP A 101 -46.28 -17.96 16.14
C ASP A 101 -47.20 -17.67 14.96
N GLU A 102 -46.93 -16.60 14.22
CA GLU A 102 -47.70 -16.21 13.05
C GLU A 102 -47.31 -16.99 11.78
N PHE A 103 -46.03 -17.39 11.69
CA PHE A 103 -45.50 -18.13 10.55
C PHE A 103 -44.93 -19.50 10.96
N VAL A 104 -44.97 -20.44 10.01
CA VAL A 104 -44.38 -21.79 10.17
C VAL A 104 -42.89 -21.70 9.80
N SER A 105 -41.99 -21.90 10.78
CA SER A 105 -40.54 -21.89 10.60
C SER A 105 -39.99 -23.31 10.42
N LEU A 106 -38.71 -23.43 10.11
CA LEU A 106 -37.95 -24.68 9.95
C LEU A 106 -38.02 -25.55 11.20
N GLU A 107 -38.00 -24.91 12.39
CA GLU A 107 -38.10 -25.66 13.67
C GLU A 107 -39.48 -26.34 13.85
N HIS A 108 -40.55 -25.71 13.38
CA HIS A 108 -41.87 -26.34 13.37
C HIS A 108 -41.92 -27.53 12.43
N ILE A 109 -41.27 -27.43 11.26
CA ILE A 109 -41.20 -28.53 10.31
C ILE A 109 -40.35 -29.67 10.93
N LEU A 110 -39.23 -29.36 11.57
CA LEU A 110 -38.38 -30.37 12.24
C LEU A 110 -39.12 -31.08 13.37
N LEU A 111 -39.89 -30.32 14.19
CA LEU A 111 -40.71 -30.90 15.24
C LEU A 111 -41.81 -31.81 14.68
N ALA A 112 -42.43 -31.41 13.54
CA ALA A 112 -43.40 -32.24 12.86
C ALA A 112 -42.80 -33.49 12.24
N LEU A 113 -41.62 -33.42 11.66
CA LEU A 113 -40.86 -34.57 11.14
C LEU A 113 -40.50 -35.60 12.23
N LEU A 114 -40.27 -35.15 13.47
CA LEU A 114 -39.99 -36.02 14.59
C LEU A 114 -41.26 -36.69 15.09
N THR A 115 -42.41 -36.01 15.10
CA THR A 115 -43.65 -36.49 15.78
C THR A 115 -44.59 -37.23 14.86
N VAL A 116 -44.64 -36.89 13.56
CA VAL A 116 -45.43 -37.62 12.55
C VAL A 116 -44.78 -38.95 12.24
N LYS A 117 -45.51 -40.02 12.32
CA LYS A 117 -45.00 -41.38 12.09
C LYS A 117 -44.52 -41.51 10.65
N SER A 118 -43.21 -41.54 10.44
CA SER A 118 -42.54 -41.63 9.14
C SER A 118 -41.16 -42.27 9.30
N THR A 119 -40.51 -42.59 8.19
CA THR A 119 -39.13 -43.06 8.18
C THR A 119 -38.18 -42.04 8.85
N VAL A 120 -38.37 -40.74 8.62
CA VAL A 120 -37.58 -39.66 9.23
C VAL A 120 -37.75 -39.64 10.74
N SER A 121 -38.99 -39.81 11.23
CA SER A 121 -39.23 -39.86 12.69
C SER A 121 -38.48 -41.00 13.38
N THR A 122 -38.30 -42.11 12.69
CA THR A 122 -37.51 -43.26 13.19
C THR A 122 -36.01 -42.90 13.16
N ILE A 123 -35.49 -42.36 12.07
CA ILE A 123 -34.09 -41.93 11.96
C ILE A 123 -33.73 -40.93 13.08
N LEU A 124 -34.55 -39.88 13.28
CA LEU A 124 -34.30 -38.86 14.29
C LEU A 124 -34.36 -39.41 15.75
N LYS A 125 -35.30 -40.34 16.04
CA LYS A 125 -35.39 -41.00 17.33
C LYS A 125 -34.24 -41.96 17.59
N ASP A 126 -33.83 -42.72 16.58
CA ASP A 126 -32.69 -43.64 16.67
C ASP A 126 -31.37 -42.89 16.86
N ALA A 127 -31.30 -41.65 16.33
CA ALA A 127 -30.19 -40.72 16.59
C ALA A 127 -30.27 -40.05 17.97
N GLY A 128 -31.29 -40.34 18.80
CA GLY A 128 -31.43 -39.85 20.17
C GLY A 128 -32.27 -38.59 20.36
N MET A 129 -32.99 -38.11 19.31
CA MET A 129 -33.82 -36.90 19.43
C MET A 129 -35.16 -37.24 20.10
N THR A 130 -35.49 -36.53 21.18
CA THR A 130 -36.81 -36.57 21.82
C THR A 130 -37.56 -35.25 21.62
N GLU A 131 -38.89 -35.30 21.62
CA GLU A 131 -39.73 -34.11 21.48
C GLU A 131 -39.44 -33.06 22.57
N LYS A 132 -39.21 -33.49 23.80
CA LYS A 132 -38.93 -32.60 24.94
C LYS A 132 -37.62 -31.88 24.78
N GLU A 133 -36.58 -32.61 24.41
CA GLU A 133 -35.24 -32.03 24.20
C GLU A 133 -35.20 -31.09 22.97
N LEU A 134 -35.91 -31.47 21.89
CA LEU A 134 -36.04 -30.62 20.70
C LEU A 134 -36.78 -29.32 21.04
N ARG A 135 -37.88 -29.36 21.80
CA ARG A 135 -38.57 -28.14 22.24
C ARG A 135 -37.68 -27.24 23.12
N ASN A 136 -36.87 -27.84 24.00
CA ASN A 136 -35.92 -27.09 24.80
C ASN A 136 -34.85 -26.44 23.91
N ALA A 137 -34.26 -27.16 22.96
CA ALA A 137 -33.27 -26.65 22.02
C ALA A 137 -33.85 -25.51 21.15
N ILE A 138 -35.09 -25.63 20.69
CA ILE A 138 -35.82 -24.58 19.98
C ILE A 138 -36.01 -23.33 20.85
N SER A 139 -36.39 -23.53 22.13
CA SER A 139 -36.55 -22.40 23.07
C SER A 139 -35.26 -21.68 23.34
N GLU A 140 -34.13 -22.40 23.46
CA GLU A 140 -32.80 -21.79 23.59
C GLU A 140 -32.36 -21.09 22.32
N LEU A 141 -32.57 -21.68 21.11
CA LEU A 141 -32.28 -21.07 19.83
C LEU A 141 -32.96 -19.72 19.66
N ARG A 142 -34.25 -19.69 20.01
CA ARG A 142 -35.10 -18.50 19.86
C ARG A 142 -34.90 -17.48 20.98
N LYS A 143 -34.26 -17.84 22.11
CA LYS A 143 -34.11 -16.95 23.30
C LYS A 143 -35.43 -16.27 23.69
N GLY A 144 -36.57 -16.98 23.56
CA GLY A 144 -37.91 -16.47 23.88
C GLY A 144 -38.59 -15.63 22.80
N GLU A 145 -38.03 -15.51 21.61
CA GLU A 145 -38.67 -14.80 20.50
C GLU A 145 -39.74 -15.64 19.79
N LYS A 146 -40.81 -14.94 19.32
CA LYS A 146 -41.85 -15.53 18.49
C LYS A 146 -41.57 -15.28 17.02
N VAL A 147 -42.00 -16.19 16.17
CA VAL A 147 -41.92 -16.09 14.71
C VAL A 147 -43.06 -15.20 14.22
N THR A 148 -42.81 -13.88 14.15
CA THR A 148 -43.79 -12.86 13.75
C THR A 148 -43.53 -12.28 12.36
N SER A 149 -42.39 -12.65 11.71
CA SER A 149 -42.10 -12.24 10.34
C SER A 149 -41.70 -13.44 9.49
N GLN A 150 -41.78 -13.28 8.17
CA GLN A 150 -41.33 -14.34 7.23
C GLN A 150 -39.82 -14.54 7.22
N SER A 151 -39.00 -13.60 7.73
CA SER A 151 -37.54 -13.63 7.81
C SER A 151 -37.03 -13.92 9.23
N SER A 152 -37.88 -14.41 10.14
CA SER A 152 -37.49 -14.60 11.55
C SER A 152 -36.27 -15.51 11.77
N GLU A 153 -36.07 -16.53 10.94
CA GLU A 153 -34.87 -17.39 11.06
C GLU A 153 -33.57 -16.67 10.73
N ASP A 154 -33.61 -15.58 9.96
CA ASP A 154 -32.45 -14.76 9.66
C ASP A 154 -32.00 -13.94 10.87
N THR A 155 -32.90 -13.69 11.80
CA THR A 155 -32.63 -12.92 13.02
C THR A 155 -32.05 -13.76 14.16
N TYR A 156 -32.04 -15.08 14.07
CA TYR A 156 -31.46 -15.95 15.09
C TYR A 156 -29.96 -15.93 15.05
N GLN A 157 -29.33 -15.78 16.24
CA GLN A 157 -27.87 -15.71 16.38
C GLN A 157 -27.22 -14.64 15.49
N SER A 158 -27.84 -13.47 15.45
CA SER A 158 -27.39 -12.37 14.58
C SER A 158 -25.95 -11.91 14.87
N LEU A 159 -25.54 -11.98 16.16
CA LEU A 159 -24.15 -11.64 16.54
C LEU A 159 -23.13 -12.61 15.95
N GLU A 160 -23.42 -13.91 15.95
CA GLU A 160 -22.51 -14.91 15.37
C GLU A 160 -22.45 -14.84 13.85
N LYS A 161 -23.53 -14.35 13.20
CA LYS A 161 -23.60 -14.20 11.72
C LYS A 161 -22.97 -12.91 11.23
N TYR A 162 -23.13 -11.82 11.96
CA TYR A 162 -22.84 -10.47 11.48
C TYR A 162 -21.79 -9.73 12.34
N ALA A 163 -21.18 -10.42 13.32
CA ALA A 163 -20.14 -9.84 14.14
C ALA A 163 -19.10 -10.90 14.54
N ILE A 164 -17.86 -10.47 14.69
CA ILE A 164 -16.72 -11.30 15.09
C ILE A 164 -16.47 -11.13 16.59
N ASN A 165 -16.45 -12.22 17.35
CA ASN A 165 -16.09 -12.18 18.76
C ASN A 165 -14.57 -12.02 18.93
N LEU A 166 -14.12 -10.80 19.30
CA LEU A 166 -12.70 -10.50 19.46
C LEU A 166 -12.08 -11.20 20.66
N ASN A 167 -12.82 -11.48 21.74
CA ASN A 167 -12.30 -12.24 22.88
C ASN A 167 -11.98 -13.69 22.49
N GLU A 168 -12.80 -14.28 21.64
CA GLU A 168 -12.60 -15.64 21.14
C GLU A 168 -11.46 -15.70 20.11
N ALA A 169 -11.38 -14.69 19.25
CA ALA A 169 -10.26 -14.49 18.33
C ALA A 169 -8.93 -14.31 19.08
N ALA A 170 -8.92 -13.51 20.17
CA ALA A 170 -7.76 -13.36 21.04
C ALA A 170 -7.38 -14.70 21.72
N ARG A 171 -8.38 -15.45 22.20
CA ARG A 171 -8.16 -16.76 22.83
C ARG A 171 -7.58 -17.80 21.87
N SER A 172 -7.99 -17.77 20.63
CA SER A 172 -7.49 -18.66 19.56
C SER A 172 -6.16 -18.21 18.95
N GLY A 173 -5.57 -17.10 19.41
CA GLY A 173 -4.30 -16.56 18.90
C GLY A 173 -4.40 -15.93 17.50
N LYS A 174 -5.59 -15.66 16.99
CA LYS A 174 -5.80 -15.06 15.66
C LYS A 174 -5.54 -13.56 15.61
N LEU A 175 -5.60 -12.86 16.75
CA LEU A 175 -5.34 -11.43 16.82
C LEU A 175 -3.86 -11.13 17.01
N ASP A 176 -3.41 -10.03 16.40
CA ASP A 176 -2.05 -9.56 16.54
C ASP A 176 -1.76 -8.97 17.93
N PRO A 177 -0.50 -9.03 18.41
CA PRO A 177 -0.13 -8.38 19.65
C PRO A 177 -0.20 -6.85 19.47
N VAL A 178 -0.84 -6.16 20.40
CA VAL A 178 -0.96 -4.71 20.35
C VAL A 178 0.11 -4.07 21.24
N ILE A 179 0.90 -3.20 20.63
CA ILE A 179 2.08 -2.58 21.26
C ILE A 179 1.96 -1.06 21.14
N GLY A 180 2.34 -0.35 22.21
CA GLY A 180 2.46 1.11 22.18
C GLY A 180 1.15 1.90 22.16
N ARG A 181 0.01 1.25 22.52
CA ARG A 181 -1.33 1.89 22.57
C ARG A 181 -1.96 1.84 23.98
N ASP A 182 -1.11 1.81 24.99
CA ASP A 182 -1.55 1.64 26.39
C ASP A 182 -2.37 2.83 26.90
N GLU A 183 -2.04 4.04 26.49
CA GLU A 183 -2.76 5.26 26.92
C GLU A 183 -4.17 5.32 26.32
N GLU A 184 -4.28 5.05 25.02
CA GLU A 184 -5.57 5.03 24.33
C GLU A 184 -6.46 3.91 24.86
N ILE A 185 -5.93 2.70 25.05
CA ILE A 185 -6.69 1.57 25.65
C ILE A 185 -7.13 1.93 27.07
N ARG A 186 -6.26 2.52 27.89
CA ARG A 186 -6.63 3.00 29.24
C ARG A 186 -7.73 4.03 29.19
N ARG A 187 -7.69 4.94 28.22
CA ARG A 187 -8.73 5.96 28.03
C ARG A 187 -10.05 5.33 27.60
N VAL A 188 -10.04 4.36 26.71
CA VAL A 188 -11.22 3.57 26.31
C VAL A 188 -11.83 2.88 27.54
N LEU A 189 -11.03 2.20 28.37
CA LEU A 189 -11.47 1.55 29.59
C LEU A 189 -12.12 2.54 30.59
N GLN A 190 -11.51 3.71 30.77
CA GLN A 190 -12.09 4.78 31.61
C GLN A 190 -13.46 5.22 31.10
N ILE A 191 -13.61 5.43 29.78
CA ILE A 191 -14.88 5.87 29.19
C ILE A 191 -15.94 4.79 29.34
N LEU A 192 -15.62 3.52 29.03
CA LEU A 192 -16.54 2.39 29.17
C LEU A 192 -17.04 2.19 30.63
N SER A 193 -16.24 2.59 31.61
CA SER A 193 -16.58 2.51 33.02
C SER A 193 -17.44 3.69 33.52
N ARG A 194 -17.71 4.71 32.71
CA ARG A 194 -18.53 5.88 33.12
C ARG A 194 -20.02 5.52 33.18
N ARG A 195 -20.75 6.25 33.98
CA ARG A 195 -22.21 6.15 34.10
C ARG A 195 -22.93 6.73 32.85
N THR A 196 -22.42 7.83 32.32
CA THR A 196 -22.98 8.52 31.15
C THR A 196 -21.84 8.83 30.17
N LYS A 197 -22.14 9.03 28.88
CA LYS A 197 -21.13 9.21 27.82
C LYS A 197 -20.08 8.09 27.86
N ASN A 198 -20.57 6.86 27.95
CA ASN A 198 -19.74 5.66 28.13
C ASN A 198 -19.44 4.94 26.81
N ASN A 199 -19.69 5.57 25.68
CA ASN A 199 -19.33 5.07 24.35
C ASN A 199 -18.10 5.84 23.85
N PRO A 200 -16.90 5.24 23.78
CA PRO A 200 -15.76 5.87 23.16
C PRO A 200 -15.91 5.90 21.63
N ILE A 201 -15.42 6.97 21.01
CA ILE A 201 -15.22 7.05 19.58
C ILE A 201 -13.75 7.34 19.28
N LEU A 202 -13.11 6.42 18.57
CA LEU A 202 -11.71 6.52 18.15
C LEU A 202 -11.64 7.40 16.91
N ILE A 203 -10.94 8.52 16.99
CA ILE A 203 -10.78 9.45 15.88
C ILE A 203 -9.31 9.51 15.51
N GLY A 204 -9.01 9.23 14.26
CA GLY A 204 -7.65 9.29 13.72
C GLY A 204 -7.63 9.01 12.22
N GLU A 205 -6.52 9.30 11.59
CA GLU A 205 -6.33 9.06 10.17
C GLU A 205 -6.37 7.55 9.83
N PRO A 206 -6.65 7.18 8.58
CA PRO A 206 -6.59 5.77 8.15
C PRO A 206 -5.18 5.20 8.40
N GLY A 207 -5.09 3.95 8.88
CA GLY A 207 -3.81 3.28 9.12
C GLY A 207 -3.11 3.64 10.44
N THR A 208 -3.71 4.49 11.31
CA THR A 208 -3.13 4.82 12.64
C THR A 208 -3.36 3.74 13.71
N GLY A 209 -4.03 2.63 13.39
CA GLY A 209 -4.21 1.50 14.32
C GLY A 209 -5.42 1.61 15.24
N LYS A 210 -6.50 2.26 14.81
CA LYS A 210 -7.76 2.36 15.58
C LYS A 210 -8.35 0.99 15.94
N THR A 211 -8.39 0.06 15.00
CA THR A 211 -8.88 -1.30 15.19
C THR A 211 -8.01 -2.08 16.16
N ALA A 212 -6.68 -1.93 16.09
CA ALA A 212 -5.73 -2.55 17.01
C ALA A 212 -5.98 -2.18 18.49
N ILE A 213 -6.43 -0.94 18.78
CA ILE A 213 -6.77 -0.52 20.14
C ILE A 213 -7.90 -1.40 20.74
N VAL A 214 -8.89 -1.75 19.90
CA VAL A 214 -10.03 -2.58 20.34
C VAL A 214 -9.61 -4.05 20.48
N GLU A 215 -8.74 -4.54 19.63
CA GLU A 215 -8.12 -5.87 19.76
C GLU A 215 -7.26 -5.95 21.02
N GLY A 216 -6.50 -4.91 21.34
CA GLY A 216 -5.77 -4.77 22.60
C GLY A 216 -6.67 -4.76 23.82
N LEU A 217 -7.84 -4.15 23.73
CA LEU A 217 -8.86 -4.21 24.78
C LEU A 217 -9.33 -5.66 25.00
N ALA A 218 -9.62 -6.41 23.93
CA ALA A 218 -10.01 -7.82 24.03
C ALA A 218 -8.92 -8.67 24.69
N HIS A 219 -7.64 -8.44 24.33
CA HIS A 219 -6.50 -9.10 25.00
C HIS A 219 -6.42 -8.79 26.49
N ARG A 220 -6.63 -7.55 26.90
CA ARG A 220 -6.62 -7.15 28.34
C ARG A 220 -7.79 -7.74 29.10
N ILE A 221 -8.98 -7.80 28.50
CA ILE A 221 -10.15 -8.46 29.11
C ILE A 221 -9.84 -9.94 29.34
N LEU A 222 -9.26 -10.63 28.38
CA LEU A 222 -8.91 -12.04 28.47
C LEU A 222 -7.88 -12.32 29.56
N ARG A 223 -6.91 -11.40 29.77
CA ARG A 223 -5.88 -11.49 30.81
C ARG A 223 -6.39 -11.05 32.19
N GLY A 224 -7.59 -10.46 32.25
CA GLY A 224 -8.13 -9.89 33.49
C GLY A 224 -7.52 -8.55 33.90
N ASP A 225 -6.72 -7.92 33.03
CA ASP A 225 -6.07 -6.62 33.23
C ASP A 225 -7.02 -5.46 32.86
N VAL A 226 -8.19 -5.47 33.47
CA VAL A 226 -9.26 -4.48 33.28
C VAL A 226 -10.00 -4.25 34.62
N PRO A 227 -10.70 -3.12 34.77
CA PRO A 227 -11.56 -2.89 35.94
C PRO A 227 -12.58 -4.01 36.12
N GLU A 228 -12.97 -4.29 37.39
CA GLU A 228 -13.84 -5.41 37.77
C GLU A 228 -15.14 -5.49 36.95
N ASN A 229 -15.74 -4.33 36.66
CA ASN A 229 -16.96 -4.20 35.87
C ASN A 229 -16.82 -4.53 34.36
N LEU A 230 -15.60 -4.78 33.90
CA LEU A 230 -15.30 -5.10 32.51
C LEU A 230 -14.72 -6.50 32.29
N LYS A 231 -14.37 -7.22 33.38
CA LYS A 231 -13.71 -8.54 33.30
C LYS A 231 -14.51 -9.60 32.53
N ASN A 232 -15.83 -9.56 32.62
CA ASN A 232 -16.71 -10.55 31.98
C ASN A 232 -17.34 -10.06 30.69
N LYS A 233 -16.91 -8.88 30.19
CA LYS A 233 -17.48 -8.31 28.96
C LYS A 233 -16.88 -8.99 27.72
N GLN A 234 -17.71 -9.10 26.70
CA GLN A 234 -17.34 -9.61 25.39
C GLN A 234 -17.35 -8.46 24.38
N VAL A 235 -16.30 -8.37 23.59
CA VAL A 235 -16.18 -7.38 22.52
C VAL A 235 -16.48 -8.05 21.18
N TYR A 236 -17.49 -7.54 20.49
CA TYR A 236 -17.85 -8.00 19.15
C TYR A 236 -17.57 -6.91 18.13
N SER A 237 -16.85 -7.24 17.07
CA SER A 237 -16.65 -6.34 15.91
C SER A 237 -17.73 -6.57 14.87
N LEU A 238 -18.52 -5.55 14.57
CA LEU A 238 -19.59 -5.60 13.58
C LEU A 238 -19.02 -5.71 12.16
N ASP A 239 -19.40 -6.74 11.43
CA ASP A 239 -19.02 -6.95 10.03
C ASP A 239 -20.04 -6.30 9.10
N MET A 240 -19.68 -5.11 8.60
CA MET A 240 -20.51 -4.36 7.66
C MET A 240 -20.67 -5.09 6.32
N GLY A 241 -19.65 -5.83 5.87
CA GLY A 241 -19.71 -6.63 4.66
C GLY A 241 -20.73 -7.75 4.76
N ALA A 242 -20.73 -8.49 5.88
CA ALA A 242 -21.69 -9.57 6.13
C ALA A 242 -23.14 -9.05 6.25
N LEU A 243 -23.33 -7.86 6.83
CA LEU A 243 -24.65 -7.24 6.94
C LEU A 243 -25.26 -6.89 5.57
N VAL A 244 -24.44 -6.43 4.63
CA VAL A 244 -24.85 -5.99 3.29
C VAL A 244 -24.90 -7.16 2.30
N ALA A 245 -24.02 -8.15 2.45
CA ALA A 245 -23.90 -9.27 1.52
C ALA A 245 -25.22 -10.04 1.38
N GLY A 246 -25.69 -10.19 0.14
CA GLY A 246 -26.95 -10.91 -0.19
C GLY A 246 -28.25 -10.19 0.17
N ALA A 247 -28.20 -8.97 0.73
CA ALA A 247 -29.41 -8.17 0.96
C ALA A 247 -29.94 -7.64 -0.38
N LYS A 248 -31.07 -8.16 -0.83
CA LYS A 248 -31.71 -7.75 -2.09
C LYS A 248 -32.47 -6.41 -1.97
N TYR A 249 -32.90 -6.08 -0.78
CA TYR A 249 -33.70 -4.87 -0.49
C TYR A 249 -33.18 -4.15 0.76
N LYS A 250 -33.33 -2.84 0.80
CA LYS A 250 -32.96 -1.96 1.92
C LYS A 250 -33.48 -2.45 3.29
N GLY A 251 -34.73 -2.97 3.32
CA GLY A 251 -35.35 -3.47 4.54
C GLY A 251 -34.63 -4.66 5.18
N GLU A 252 -34.00 -5.52 4.40
CA GLU A 252 -33.28 -6.70 4.93
C GLU A 252 -32.04 -6.29 5.72
N PHE A 253 -31.27 -5.30 5.25
CA PHE A 253 -30.13 -4.75 6.00
C PHE A 253 -30.58 -4.12 7.33
N GLU A 254 -31.65 -3.32 7.31
CA GLU A 254 -32.21 -2.68 8.50
C GLU A 254 -32.69 -3.71 9.51
N GLU A 255 -33.31 -4.80 9.06
CA GLU A 255 -33.78 -5.91 9.89
C GLU A 255 -32.62 -6.69 10.53
N ARG A 256 -31.55 -6.99 9.76
CA ARG A 256 -30.31 -7.62 10.25
C ARG A 256 -29.63 -6.75 11.31
N LEU A 257 -29.43 -5.45 11.05
CA LEU A 257 -28.82 -4.54 12.01
C LEU A 257 -29.69 -4.41 13.28
N LYS A 258 -31.02 -4.33 13.13
CA LYS A 258 -31.96 -4.26 14.25
C LYS A 258 -31.89 -5.55 15.11
N SER A 259 -31.74 -6.71 14.48
CA SER A 259 -31.62 -7.98 15.19
C SER A 259 -30.31 -8.05 16.00
N VAL A 260 -29.16 -7.62 15.42
CA VAL A 260 -27.89 -7.51 16.15
C VAL A 260 -28.02 -6.58 17.36
N VAL A 261 -28.58 -5.39 17.16
CA VAL A 261 -28.80 -4.40 18.24
C VAL A 261 -29.71 -4.95 19.32
N ASN A 262 -30.77 -5.67 18.97
CA ASN A 262 -31.67 -6.29 19.94
C ASN A 262 -30.97 -7.42 20.74
N GLU A 263 -30.12 -8.20 20.10
CA GLU A 263 -29.35 -9.24 20.79
C GLU A 263 -28.34 -8.64 21.77
N VAL A 264 -27.64 -7.56 21.37
CA VAL A 264 -26.75 -6.79 22.26
C VAL A 264 -27.53 -6.20 23.45
N LYS A 265 -28.72 -5.65 23.23
CA LYS A 265 -29.56 -5.12 24.33
C LYS A 265 -29.97 -6.19 25.34
N LYS A 266 -30.31 -7.40 24.88
CA LYS A 266 -30.69 -8.53 25.74
C LYS A 266 -29.55 -9.01 26.63
N SER A 267 -28.30 -8.73 26.26
CA SER A 267 -27.13 -9.06 27.10
C SER A 267 -26.95 -8.17 28.32
N GLU A 268 -27.86 -7.20 28.57
CA GLU A 268 -27.83 -6.30 29.71
C GLU A 268 -26.49 -5.56 29.91
N GLY A 269 -25.78 -5.34 28.81
CA GLY A 269 -24.51 -4.62 28.76
C GLY A 269 -23.27 -5.50 28.95
N ASP A 270 -23.37 -6.82 28.83
CA ASP A 270 -22.23 -7.74 28.82
C ASP A 270 -21.49 -7.74 27.48
N ILE A 271 -22.14 -7.23 26.44
CA ILE A 271 -21.56 -7.12 25.11
C ILE A 271 -21.21 -5.67 24.82
N ILE A 272 -20.01 -5.46 24.30
CA ILE A 272 -19.51 -4.18 23.74
C ILE A 272 -19.41 -4.37 22.24
N LEU A 273 -20.15 -3.55 21.48
CA LEU A 273 -20.15 -3.62 20.03
C LEU A 273 -19.14 -2.63 19.45
N PHE A 274 -18.12 -3.13 18.79
CA PHE A 274 -17.20 -2.31 18.02
C PHE A 274 -17.76 -2.09 16.61
N ILE A 275 -17.78 -0.86 16.16
CA ILE A 275 -18.25 -0.45 14.82
C ILE A 275 -17.15 0.36 14.18
N ASP A 276 -16.45 -0.29 13.25
CA ASP A 276 -15.47 0.41 12.42
C ASP A 276 -16.20 1.24 11.36
N GLU A 277 -15.58 2.33 10.93
CA GLU A 277 -16.19 3.30 9.99
C GLU A 277 -17.64 3.66 10.37
N ILE A 278 -17.89 3.91 11.66
CA ILE A 278 -19.27 4.15 12.20
C ILE A 278 -20.02 5.26 11.45
N HIS A 279 -19.32 6.15 10.77
CA HIS A 279 -19.89 7.20 9.95
C HIS A 279 -20.73 6.65 8.78
N THR A 280 -20.41 5.44 8.29
CA THR A 280 -21.19 4.78 7.22
C THR A 280 -22.62 4.48 7.66
N LEU A 281 -22.82 4.16 8.94
CA LEU A 281 -24.15 3.92 9.52
C LEU A 281 -24.90 5.21 9.89
N VAL A 282 -24.15 6.29 10.16
CA VAL A 282 -24.74 7.58 10.61
C VAL A 282 -24.98 8.53 9.45
N GLY A 283 -24.13 8.51 8.43
CA GLY A 283 -24.12 9.46 7.31
C GLY A 283 -24.96 9.08 6.11
N ALA A 284 -25.42 7.87 6.02
CA ALA A 284 -26.08 7.30 4.85
C ALA A 284 -27.46 7.89 4.51
N GLY A 285 -27.97 8.86 5.28
CA GLY A 285 -29.35 9.38 5.16
C GLY A 285 -29.59 10.51 4.16
N LYS A 286 -28.66 10.94 3.31
CA LYS A 286 -28.84 12.14 2.43
C LYS A 286 -28.90 11.90 0.92
N GLY A 287 -28.82 10.65 0.44
CA GLY A 287 -28.99 10.31 -0.98
C GLY A 287 -30.25 9.47 -1.22
N GLU A 288 -30.89 9.60 -2.37
CA GLU A 288 -31.98 8.69 -2.79
C GLU A 288 -31.44 7.24 -2.79
N GLY A 289 -31.84 6.44 -1.79
CA GLY A 289 -31.39 5.05 -1.61
C GLY A 289 -30.42 4.82 -0.45
N ALA A 290 -30.01 5.83 0.32
CA ALA A 290 -29.07 5.68 1.43
C ALA A 290 -29.72 5.02 2.68
N MET A 291 -28.94 4.16 3.36
CA MET A 291 -29.36 3.37 4.51
C MET A 291 -29.54 4.27 5.76
N ASP A 292 -30.72 4.24 6.39
CA ASP A 292 -30.98 5.02 7.59
C ASP A 292 -30.75 4.21 8.88
N ALA A 293 -29.57 3.60 8.97
CA ALA A 293 -29.11 2.84 10.12
C ALA A 293 -29.03 3.69 11.40
N ALA A 294 -28.83 5.01 11.24
CA ALA A 294 -28.80 5.94 12.35
C ALA A 294 -30.08 5.92 13.19
N ASN A 295 -31.25 5.78 12.57
CA ASN A 295 -32.53 5.70 13.28
C ASN A 295 -32.68 4.42 14.11
N ILE A 296 -31.95 3.35 13.80
CA ILE A 296 -31.94 2.12 14.60
C ILE A 296 -31.00 2.26 15.80
N LEU A 297 -29.81 2.84 15.60
CA LEU A 297 -28.78 2.97 16.63
C LEU A 297 -29.07 4.09 17.64
N LYS A 298 -29.56 5.25 17.18
CA LYS A 298 -29.80 6.44 18.03
C LYS A 298 -30.67 6.17 19.24
N PRO A 299 -31.84 5.47 19.15
CA PRO A 299 -32.65 5.18 20.33
C PRO A 299 -31.96 4.29 21.35
N ALA A 300 -31.20 3.28 20.90
CA ALA A 300 -30.48 2.35 21.74
C ALA A 300 -29.31 3.03 22.48
N LEU A 301 -28.53 3.86 21.76
CA LEU A 301 -27.47 4.69 22.33
C LEU A 301 -28.04 5.74 23.28
N ALA A 302 -29.19 6.37 22.93
CA ALA A 302 -29.81 7.40 23.73
C ALA A 302 -30.27 6.90 25.09
N ARG A 303 -30.75 5.66 25.18
CA ARG A 303 -31.22 5.04 26.42
C ARG A 303 -30.10 4.36 27.22
N GLY A 304 -28.87 4.27 26.66
CA GLY A 304 -27.77 3.54 27.28
C GLY A 304 -27.94 2.01 27.23
N GLU A 305 -28.80 1.52 26.36
CA GLU A 305 -29.09 0.10 26.15
C GLU A 305 -28.02 -0.59 25.28
N LEU A 306 -27.25 0.21 24.51
CA LEU A 306 -26.15 -0.24 23.67
C LEU A 306 -24.86 0.35 24.18
N ARG A 307 -23.88 -0.52 24.48
CA ARG A 307 -22.47 -0.13 24.68
C ARG A 307 -21.71 -0.34 23.37
N SER A 308 -21.12 0.71 22.88
CA SER A 308 -20.40 0.66 21.60
C SER A 308 -19.09 1.41 21.65
N ILE A 309 -18.14 0.95 20.85
CA ILE A 309 -16.89 1.66 20.49
C ILE A 309 -17.03 1.98 19.01
N GLY A 310 -16.94 3.26 18.64
CA GLY A 310 -16.92 3.69 17.24
C GLY A 310 -15.49 3.98 16.79
N ALA A 311 -15.21 3.82 15.50
CA ALA A 311 -13.97 4.31 14.88
C ALA A 311 -14.33 5.12 13.62
N THR A 312 -13.63 6.24 13.39
CA THR A 312 -13.84 7.12 12.22
C THR A 312 -12.64 8.05 12.03
N THR A 313 -12.61 8.78 10.93
CA THR A 313 -11.64 9.87 10.71
C THR A 313 -12.14 11.19 11.30
N LEU A 314 -11.25 12.18 11.42
CA LEU A 314 -11.61 13.50 11.94
C LEU A 314 -12.62 14.21 11.03
N ASP A 315 -12.40 14.18 9.73
CA ASP A 315 -13.28 14.81 8.73
C ASP A 315 -14.69 14.23 8.76
N GLU A 316 -14.79 12.91 8.87
CA GLU A 316 -16.08 12.20 8.94
C GLU A 316 -16.79 12.45 10.27
N TYR A 317 -16.03 12.52 11.37
CA TYR A 317 -16.59 12.90 12.66
C TYR A 317 -17.21 14.29 12.60
N GLN A 318 -16.50 15.29 12.08
CA GLN A 318 -17.01 16.65 11.91
C GLN A 318 -18.23 16.72 10.99
N LYS A 319 -18.21 15.96 9.92
CA LYS A 319 -19.27 15.96 8.92
C LYS A 319 -20.57 15.31 9.41
N TYR A 320 -20.48 14.22 10.18
CA TYR A 320 -21.61 13.36 10.53
C TYR A 320 -21.98 13.38 12.01
N PHE A 321 -21.03 13.48 12.94
CA PHE A 321 -21.25 13.41 14.39
C PHE A 321 -21.43 14.77 15.03
N GLU A 322 -20.60 15.75 14.76
CA GLU A 322 -20.71 17.10 15.34
C GLU A 322 -22.01 17.81 14.97
N LYS A 323 -22.54 17.51 13.80
CA LYS A 323 -23.83 18.05 13.33
C LYS A 323 -25.03 17.41 14.02
N ASP A 324 -24.87 16.23 14.62
CA ASP A 324 -25.92 15.51 15.33
C ASP A 324 -25.72 15.58 16.84
N LYS A 325 -26.32 16.59 17.48
CA LYS A 325 -26.21 16.83 18.91
C LYS A 325 -26.65 15.66 19.79
N ALA A 326 -27.44 14.72 19.27
CA ALA A 326 -27.87 13.54 20.03
C ALA A 326 -26.76 12.51 20.12
N LEU A 327 -25.99 12.30 19.03
CA LEU A 327 -24.84 11.43 19.00
C LEU A 327 -23.64 12.05 19.74
N GLU A 328 -23.31 13.32 19.50
CA GLU A 328 -22.24 14.04 20.16
C GLU A 328 -22.33 13.93 21.70
N ARG A 329 -23.52 13.97 22.26
CA ARG A 329 -23.75 13.84 23.73
C ARG A 329 -23.58 12.41 24.25
N ARG A 330 -23.45 11.40 23.37
CA ARG A 330 -23.38 9.98 23.76
C ARG A 330 -22.00 9.40 23.60
N PHE A 331 -21.23 9.93 22.66
CA PHE A 331 -19.86 9.50 22.42
C PHE A 331 -18.84 10.40 23.13
N GLN A 332 -17.74 9.81 23.54
CA GLN A 332 -16.58 10.53 24.07
C GLN A 332 -15.39 10.27 23.16
N ILE A 333 -14.78 11.32 22.69
CA ILE A 333 -13.63 11.27 21.77
C ILE A 333 -12.41 10.66 22.47
N VAL A 334 -11.74 9.76 21.75
CA VAL A 334 -10.39 9.27 21.99
C VAL A 334 -9.60 9.53 20.73
N GLN A 335 -8.66 10.45 20.79
CA GLN A 335 -7.80 10.78 19.66
C GLN A 335 -6.74 9.69 19.49
N VAL A 336 -6.53 9.27 18.25
CA VAL A 336 -5.55 8.23 17.86
C VAL A 336 -4.61 8.86 16.85
N ASP A 337 -3.51 9.41 17.38
CA ASP A 337 -2.51 10.06 16.56
C ASP A 337 -1.58 9.05 15.89
N GLU A 338 -0.92 9.48 14.81
CA GLU A 338 0.16 8.74 14.19
C GLU A 338 1.28 8.51 15.22
N PRO A 339 1.74 7.25 15.44
CA PRO A 339 2.85 6.98 16.34
C PRO A 339 4.15 7.58 15.81
N ASP A 340 5.06 7.92 16.71
CA ASP A 340 6.40 8.32 16.35
C ASP A 340 7.23 7.15 15.79
N ASN A 341 8.39 7.46 15.19
CA ASN A 341 9.23 6.44 14.57
C ASN A 341 9.71 5.39 15.59
N LEU A 342 10.06 5.75 16.80
CA LEU A 342 10.54 4.81 17.82
C LEU A 342 9.45 3.86 18.30
N SER A 343 8.25 4.39 18.51
CA SER A 343 7.07 3.59 18.85
C SER A 343 6.70 2.66 17.71
N THR A 344 6.80 3.13 16.46
CA THR A 344 6.52 2.32 15.27
C THR A 344 7.53 1.19 15.10
N ILE A 345 8.83 1.44 15.31
CA ILE A 345 9.87 0.38 15.30
C ILE A 345 9.52 -0.69 16.35
N SER A 346 9.09 -0.29 17.55
CA SER A 346 8.68 -1.23 18.60
C SER A 346 7.46 -2.05 18.18
N ILE A 347 6.48 -1.44 17.51
CA ILE A 347 5.31 -2.14 16.97
C ILE A 347 5.74 -3.19 15.92
N LEU A 348 6.57 -2.80 14.94
CA LEU A 348 7.03 -3.73 13.91
C LEU A 348 7.87 -4.88 14.47
N ARG A 349 8.73 -4.60 15.47
CA ARG A 349 9.47 -5.66 16.18
C ARG A 349 8.55 -6.67 16.85
N GLY A 350 7.43 -6.23 17.39
CA GLY A 350 6.44 -7.13 18.00
C GLY A 350 5.61 -7.91 16.98
N LEU A 351 5.44 -7.39 15.78
CA LEU A 351 4.74 -8.09 14.68
C LEU A 351 5.68 -9.00 13.87
N LYS A 352 6.98 -8.76 13.93
CA LYS A 352 8.02 -9.43 13.14
C LYS A 352 7.85 -10.94 13.05
N GLU A 353 7.72 -11.63 14.19
CA GLU A 353 7.65 -13.10 14.24
C GLU A 353 6.45 -13.65 13.45
N ARG A 354 5.32 -12.93 13.42
CA ARG A 354 4.13 -13.34 12.66
C ARG A 354 4.33 -13.23 11.16
N TYR A 355 4.95 -12.14 10.70
CA TYR A 355 5.25 -11.94 9.29
C TYR A 355 6.35 -12.91 8.81
N GLU A 356 7.37 -13.15 9.65
CA GLU A 356 8.38 -14.18 9.38
C GLU A 356 7.75 -15.58 9.22
N ASN A 357 6.80 -15.93 10.08
CA ASN A 357 6.08 -17.19 10.01
C ASN A 357 5.16 -17.29 8.81
N HIS A 358 4.46 -16.19 8.48
CA HIS A 358 3.53 -16.17 7.34
C HIS A 358 4.25 -16.31 6.00
N HIS A 359 5.33 -15.54 5.81
CA HIS A 359 6.10 -15.55 4.56
C HIS A 359 7.24 -16.57 4.56
N HIS A 360 7.54 -17.19 5.70
CA HIS A 360 8.63 -18.16 5.85
C HIS A 360 10.02 -17.59 5.50
N VAL A 361 10.20 -16.29 5.72
CA VAL A 361 11.46 -15.57 5.55
C VAL A 361 11.89 -14.94 6.87
N ARG A 362 13.15 -14.56 7.00
CA ARG A 362 13.64 -13.83 8.16
C ARG A 362 13.67 -12.34 7.86
N ILE A 363 13.32 -11.50 8.84
CA ILE A 363 13.34 -10.04 8.70
C ILE A 363 14.42 -9.49 9.63
N LYS A 364 15.41 -8.80 9.08
CA LYS A 364 16.45 -8.15 9.88
C LYS A 364 15.92 -6.92 10.61
N ASP A 365 16.59 -6.53 11.70
CA ASP A 365 16.23 -5.34 12.44
C ASP A 365 16.49 -4.04 11.63
N ASP A 366 17.52 -4.05 10.79
CA ASP A 366 17.81 -2.96 9.86
C ASP A 366 16.68 -2.75 8.82
N ALA A 367 16.03 -3.83 8.36
CA ALA A 367 14.85 -3.76 7.51
C ALA A 367 13.67 -3.09 8.24
N ILE A 368 13.45 -3.40 9.51
CA ILE A 368 12.39 -2.77 10.32
C ILE A 368 12.65 -1.28 10.48
N ILE A 369 13.89 -0.90 10.83
CA ILE A 369 14.28 0.50 10.95
C ILE A 369 14.10 1.22 9.60
N ALA A 370 14.58 0.60 8.51
CA ALA A 370 14.44 1.15 7.16
C ALA A 370 12.95 1.29 6.75
N ALA A 371 12.08 0.32 7.07
CA ALA A 371 10.66 0.41 6.76
C ALA A 371 10.00 1.62 7.43
N VAL A 372 10.35 1.92 8.69
CA VAL A 372 9.82 3.08 9.40
C VAL A 372 10.41 4.39 8.89
N GLU A 373 11.72 4.48 8.76
CA GLU A 373 12.40 5.71 8.34
C GLU A 373 12.09 6.08 6.90
N LEU A 374 12.16 5.11 5.99
CA LEU A 374 11.89 5.34 4.57
C LEU A 374 10.41 5.63 4.32
N SER A 375 9.48 4.91 4.99
CA SER A 375 8.06 5.22 4.84
C SER A 375 7.70 6.58 5.41
N SER A 376 8.26 6.96 6.55
CA SER A 376 8.03 8.28 7.16
C SER A 376 8.54 9.41 6.26
N ARG A 377 9.66 9.19 5.58
CA ARG A 377 10.32 10.18 4.72
C ARG A 377 9.72 10.25 3.32
N TYR A 378 9.43 9.10 2.69
CA TYR A 378 9.11 9.00 1.27
C TYR A 378 7.63 8.76 0.96
N ILE A 379 6.84 8.23 1.91
CA ILE A 379 5.41 7.96 1.73
C ILE A 379 4.62 8.94 2.60
N THR A 380 4.14 10.02 1.98
CA THR A 380 3.50 11.14 2.69
C THR A 380 1.98 11.12 2.65
N ASP A 381 1.38 10.27 1.84
CA ASP A 381 -0.06 10.11 1.65
C ASP A 381 -0.69 9.02 2.52
N ARG A 382 0.13 8.31 3.30
CA ARG A 382 -0.26 7.26 4.25
C ARG A 382 0.36 7.52 5.63
N PHE A 383 -0.19 6.89 6.66
CA PHE A 383 0.19 7.09 8.05
C PHE A 383 0.85 5.86 8.67
N LEU A 384 1.73 6.09 9.65
CA LEU A 384 2.29 5.04 10.48
C LEU A 384 1.23 4.51 11.47
N PRO A 385 1.29 3.23 11.87
CA PRO A 385 2.30 2.22 11.48
C PRO A 385 2.01 1.48 10.18
N ASP A 386 0.83 1.63 9.60
CA ASP A 386 0.29 0.83 8.50
C ASP A 386 1.23 0.83 7.28
N LYS A 387 1.68 2.01 6.82
CA LYS A 387 2.61 2.11 5.68
C LYS A 387 3.93 1.38 5.89
N ALA A 388 4.44 1.32 7.12
CA ALA A 388 5.68 0.61 7.43
C ALA A 388 5.45 -0.91 7.55
N ILE A 389 4.29 -1.32 8.04
CA ILE A 389 3.86 -2.72 8.07
C ILE A 389 3.69 -3.24 6.64
N ASP A 390 3.01 -2.50 5.78
CA ASP A 390 2.81 -2.85 4.37
C ASP A 390 4.15 -3.02 3.63
N LEU A 391 5.13 -2.14 3.88
CA LEU A 391 6.47 -2.28 3.29
C LEU A 391 7.18 -3.56 3.74
N MET A 392 7.09 -3.88 5.02
CA MET A 392 7.67 -5.10 5.58
C MET A 392 6.98 -6.34 5.00
N ASP A 393 5.66 -6.31 4.87
CA ASP A 393 4.83 -7.38 4.31
C ASP A 393 5.17 -7.62 2.83
N GLU A 394 5.20 -6.54 2.01
CA GLU A 394 5.51 -6.65 0.57
C GLU A 394 6.94 -7.09 0.33
N ALA A 395 7.92 -6.59 1.10
CA ALA A 395 9.31 -7.03 0.98
C ALA A 395 9.47 -8.52 1.33
N ALA A 396 8.81 -8.98 2.39
CA ALA A 396 8.78 -10.38 2.77
C ALA A 396 8.10 -11.26 1.72
N ALA A 397 6.97 -10.80 1.15
CA ALA A 397 6.27 -11.49 0.07
C ALA A 397 7.12 -11.57 -1.21
N LYS A 398 7.82 -10.48 -1.58
CA LYS A 398 8.75 -10.45 -2.71
C LYS A 398 9.87 -11.47 -2.53
N LEU A 399 10.54 -11.44 -1.38
CA LEU A 399 11.61 -12.38 -1.07
C LEU A 399 11.11 -13.83 -1.09
N ARG A 400 9.92 -14.10 -0.55
CA ARG A 400 9.29 -15.42 -0.62
C ARG A 400 9.09 -15.89 -2.06
N MET A 401 8.59 -15.01 -2.95
CA MET A 401 8.46 -15.33 -4.38
C MET A 401 9.81 -15.65 -5.03
N GLU A 402 10.85 -14.89 -4.68
CA GLU A 402 12.21 -15.11 -5.20
C GLU A 402 12.78 -16.46 -4.73
N VAL A 403 12.54 -16.84 -3.48
CA VAL A 403 12.93 -18.16 -2.92
C VAL A 403 12.21 -19.30 -3.63
N ASP A 404 10.92 -19.13 -3.93
CA ASP A 404 10.11 -20.17 -4.59
C ASP A 404 10.30 -20.20 -6.12
N SER A 405 10.85 -19.15 -6.72
CA SER A 405 11.10 -19.04 -8.15
C SER A 405 12.50 -19.48 -8.55
N VAL A 406 12.70 -19.65 -9.83
CA VAL A 406 14.03 -19.91 -10.40
C VAL A 406 14.85 -18.62 -10.32
N PRO A 407 16.11 -18.64 -9.82
CA PRO A 407 16.95 -17.46 -9.77
C PRO A 407 17.09 -16.78 -11.14
N GLU A 408 17.18 -15.44 -11.15
CA GLU A 408 17.26 -14.64 -12.39
C GLU A 408 18.41 -15.06 -13.29
N GLU A 409 19.58 -15.31 -12.70
CA GLU A 409 20.78 -15.78 -13.44
C GLU A 409 20.52 -17.11 -14.16
N LEU A 410 19.79 -18.04 -13.52
CA LEU A 410 19.44 -19.32 -14.12
C LEU A 410 18.36 -19.19 -15.21
N ASP A 411 17.41 -18.27 -15.03
CA ASP A 411 16.39 -18.00 -16.04
C ASP A 411 16.99 -17.31 -17.26
N GLU A 412 17.92 -16.37 -17.09
CA GLU A 412 18.67 -15.74 -18.20
C GLU A 412 19.47 -16.76 -19.01
N ILE A 413 20.22 -17.65 -18.33
CA ILE A 413 20.94 -18.73 -19.00
C ILE A 413 19.98 -19.62 -19.79
N SER A 414 18.85 -20.01 -19.18
CA SER A 414 17.85 -20.85 -19.83
C SER A 414 17.19 -20.18 -21.03
N ARG A 415 16.95 -18.86 -20.96
CA ARG A 415 16.43 -18.08 -22.12
C ARG A 415 17.46 -18.00 -23.24
N LYS A 416 18.73 -17.76 -22.90
CA LYS A 416 19.82 -17.70 -23.89
C LYS A 416 20.03 -19.04 -24.57
N ILE A 417 19.97 -20.15 -23.84
CA ILE A 417 19.99 -21.49 -24.38
C ILE A 417 18.85 -21.70 -25.38
N LYS A 418 17.61 -21.35 -25.02
CA LYS A 418 16.45 -21.45 -25.92
C LYS A 418 16.61 -20.62 -27.19
N GLN A 419 17.11 -19.40 -27.06
CA GLN A 419 17.40 -18.52 -28.20
C GLN A 419 18.40 -19.14 -29.17
N LEU A 420 19.55 -19.62 -28.63
CA LEU A 420 20.59 -20.28 -29.44
C LEU A 420 20.13 -21.61 -30.03
N GLU A 421 19.26 -22.34 -29.35
CA GLU A 421 18.62 -23.55 -29.94
C GLU A 421 17.74 -23.23 -31.16
N ILE A 422 16.95 -22.16 -31.07
CA ILE A 422 16.14 -21.67 -32.17
C ILE A 422 17.04 -21.22 -33.35
N GLU A 423 18.10 -20.47 -33.04
CA GLU A 423 19.04 -19.99 -34.02
C GLU A 423 19.79 -21.16 -34.72
N ARG A 424 20.23 -22.15 -33.93
CA ARG A 424 20.84 -23.37 -34.44
C ARG A 424 19.94 -24.12 -35.42
N GLU A 425 18.65 -24.26 -35.13
CA GLU A 425 17.71 -24.91 -36.01
C GLU A 425 17.42 -24.08 -37.30
N ALA A 426 17.48 -22.76 -37.20
CA ALA A 426 17.37 -21.89 -38.38
C ALA A 426 18.61 -22.03 -39.30
N ILE A 427 19.83 -21.92 -38.73
CA ILE A 427 21.08 -22.00 -39.48
C ILE A 427 21.31 -23.41 -40.04
N LYS A 428 20.83 -24.46 -39.39
CA LYS A 428 20.89 -25.83 -39.88
C LYS A 428 20.15 -25.98 -41.23
N ARG A 429 19.11 -25.19 -41.48
CA ARG A 429 18.39 -25.14 -42.76
C ARG A 429 19.19 -24.41 -43.84
N GLU A 430 20.07 -23.48 -43.44
CA GLU A 430 20.93 -22.73 -44.36
C GLU A 430 22.26 -23.40 -44.69
N ASN A 431 22.62 -24.50 -43.99
CA ASN A 431 23.82 -25.33 -44.19
C ASN A 431 25.14 -24.59 -43.91
N ASP A 432 25.17 -23.56 -43.04
CA ASP A 432 26.35 -22.82 -42.65
C ASP A 432 27.13 -23.58 -41.52
N LYS A 433 28.01 -24.45 -41.90
CA LYS A 433 28.78 -25.32 -41.00
C LYS A 433 29.66 -24.55 -39.99
N PRO A 434 30.40 -23.47 -40.34
CA PRO A 434 31.23 -22.75 -39.37
C PRO A 434 30.40 -22.12 -38.24
N LYS A 435 29.24 -21.51 -38.57
CA LYS A 435 28.35 -20.92 -37.55
C LYS A 435 27.70 -21.97 -36.66
N LEU A 436 27.32 -23.13 -37.22
CA LEU A 436 26.79 -24.24 -36.43
C LEU A 436 27.79 -24.79 -35.39
N GLU A 437 29.08 -24.75 -35.70
CA GLU A 437 30.15 -25.23 -34.80
C GLU A 437 30.36 -24.23 -33.63
N ILE A 438 30.31 -22.94 -33.90
CA ILE A 438 30.39 -21.87 -32.90
C ILE A 438 29.19 -21.93 -31.95
N ILE A 439 27.97 -21.95 -32.49
CA ILE A 439 26.74 -22.03 -31.68
C ILE A 439 26.70 -23.36 -30.89
N GLY A 440 27.19 -24.43 -31.46
CA GLY A 440 27.27 -25.73 -30.81
C GLY A 440 28.18 -25.71 -29.58
N LYS A 441 29.33 -25.03 -29.64
CA LYS A 441 30.25 -24.85 -28.49
C LYS A 441 29.61 -23.98 -27.42
N GLU A 442 29.06 -22.83 -27.80
CA GLU A 442 28.41 -21.91 -26.86
C GLU A 442 27.21 -22.57 -26.15
N LEU A 443 26.41 -23.35 -26.87
CA LEU A 443 25.33 -24.14 -26.29
C LEU A 443 25.83 -25.22 -25.32
N ALA A 444 26.95 -25.88 -25.59
CA ALA A 444 27.51 -26.88 -24.69
C ALA A 444 27.99 -26.25 -23.39
N GLU A 445 28.71 -25.12 -23.48
CA GLU A 445 29.18 -24.35 -22.31
C GLU A 445 28.03 -23.84 -21.46
N LEU A 446 27.02 -23.22 -22.07
CA LEU A 446 25.85 -22.72 -21.37
C LEU A 446 25.01 -23.82 -20.71
N LYS A 447 24.86 -24.99 -21.35
CA LYS A 447 24.18 -26.16 -20.76
C LYS A 447 24.94 -26.79 -19.59
N GLU A 448 26.26 -26.79 -19.62
CA GLU A 448 27.08 -27.23 -18.50
C GLU A 448 26.96 -26.24 -17.33
N LEU A 449 26.98 -24.93 -17.62
CA LEU A 449 26.76 -23.86 -16.66
C LEU A 449 25.36 -23.96 -16.05
N GLU A 450 24.31 -24.08 -16.86
CA GLU A 450 22.93 -24.28 -16.40
C GLU A 450 22.81 -25.47 -15.45
N LYS A 451 23.42 -26.60 -15.79
CA LYS A 451 23.41 -27.81 -14.97
C LYS A 451 24.07 -27.60 -13.61
N SER A 452 25.22 -26.91 -13.59
CA SER A 452 25.94 -26.60 -12.33
C SER A 452 25.15 -25.66 -11.44
N PHE A 453 24.57 -24.57 -12.00
CA PHE A 453 23.74 -23.63 -11.30
C PHE A 453 22.46 -24.27 -10.74
N LYS A 454 21.79 -25.10 -11.57
CA LYS A 454 20.59 -25.83 -11.18
C LYS A 454 20.84 -26.79 -10.02
N ALA A 455 21.98 -27.51 -10.05
CA ALA A 455 22.38 -28.42 -8.97
C ALA A 455 22.65 -27.65 -7.66
N LYS A 456 23.36 -26.50 -7.73
CA LYS A 456 23.62 -25.64 -6.58
C LYS A 456 22.30 -25.08 -6.00
N TRP A 457 21.46 -24.48 -6.85
CA TRP A 457 20.16 -23.98 -6.45
C TRP A 457 19.28 -25.06 -5.79
N GLN A 458 19.22 -26.25 -6.37
CA GLN A 458 18.40 -27.34 -5.83
C GLN A 458 18.90 -27.83 -4.47
N SER A 459 20.23 -27.80 -4.24
CA SER A 459 20.83 -28.10 -2.95
C SER A 459 20.54 -27.04 -1.90
N GLU A 460 20.65 -25.76 -2.23
CA GLU A 460 20.31 -24.66 -1.35
C GLU A 460 18.80 -24.69 -1.00
N LYS A 461 17.92 -24.90 -2.00
CA LYS A 461 16.48 -25.00 -1.81
C LYS A 461 16.08 -26.14 -0.86
N THR A 462 16.71 -27.33 -1.00
CA THR A 462 16.42 -28.47 -0.12
C THR A 462 16.76 -28.17 1.34
N LEU A 463 17.86 -27.45 1.60
CA LEU A 463 18.22 -27.04 2.97
C LEU A 463 17.26 -25.98 3.52
N MET A 464 16.84 -25.04 2.67
CA MET A 464 15.84 -24.04 3.06
C MET A 464 14.47 -24.67 3.36
N ASP A 465 13.98 -25.56 2.51
CA ASP A 465 12.73 -26.29 2.74
C ASP A 465 12.77 -27.05 4.07
N LYS A 466 13.92 -27.61 4.45
CA LYS A 466 14.10 -28.28 5.75
C LYS A 466 14.04 -27.30 6.91
N ILE A 467 14.69 -26.16 6.82
CA ILE A 467 14.62 -25.09 7.84
C ILE A 467 13.19 -24.62 8.01
N GLN A 468 12.46 -24.47 6.92
CA GLN A 468 11.06 -24.06 6.93
C GLN A 468 10.14 -25.08 7.57
N GLN A 469 10.29 -26.36 7.24
CA GLN A 469 9.52 -27.43 7.86
C GLN A 469 9.72 -27.45 9.38
N ASN A 470 10.97 -27.31 9.84
CA ASN A 470 11.28 -27.26 11.26
C ASN A 470 10.66 -26.03 11.96
N LYS A 471 10.61 -24.85 11.28
CA LYS A 471 9.94 -23.65 11.83
C LYS A 471 8.43 -23.85 11.99
N VAL A 472 7.75 -24.44 11.00
CA VAL A 472 6.33 -24.77 11.07
C VAL A 472 6.05 -25.75 12.22
N GLU A 473 6.94 -26.73 12.42
CA GLU A 473 6.81 -27.70 13.53
C GLU A 473 7.01 -27.03 14.89
N ILE A 474 7.93 -26.09 15.01
CA ILE A 474 8.12 -25.25 16.21
C ILE A 474 6.84 -24.48 16.55
N GLU A 475 6.20 -23.86 15.56
CA GLU A 475 4.96 -23.11 15.77
C GLU A 475 3.82 -24.00 16.26
N ASN A 476 3.64 -25.16 15.64
CA ASN A 476 2.65 -26.15 16.08
C ASN A 476 2.91 -26.61 17.52
N LEU A 477 4.18 -26.86 17.87
CA LEU A 477 4.57 -27.25 19.21
C LEU A 477 4.39 -26.13 20.25
N LYS A 478 4.66 -24.87 19.88
CA LYS A 478 4.38 -23.71 20.74
C LYS A 478 2.87 -23.61 21.03
N PHE A 479 2.03 -23.79 20.01
CA PHE A 479 0.58 -23.79 20.16
C PHE A 479 0.09 -24.95 21.04
N GLU A 480 0.65 -26.17 20.87
CA GLU A 480 0.35 -27.29 21.75
C GLU A 480 0.77 -27.07 23.20
N ALA A 481 1.94 -26.42 23.41
CA ALA A 481 2.43 -26.09 24.75
C ALA A 481 1.50 -25.06 25.43
N GLU A 482 1.05 -24.03 24.73
CA GLU A 482 0.08 -23.07 25.27
C GLU A 482 -1.27 -23.71 25.61
N LYS A 483 -1.73 -24.64 24.78
CA LYS A 483 -2.94 -25.38 25.03
C LYS A 483 -2.80 -26.29 26.27
N ALA A 484 -1.70 -27.02 26.37
CA ALA A 484 -1.41 -27.87 27.53
C ALA A 484 -1.24 -27.05 28.83
N GLU A 485 -0.64 -25.83 28.75
CA GLU A 485 -0.53 -24.95 29.90
C GLU A 485 -1.88 -24.45 30.39
N ARG A 486 -2.84 -24.18 29.51
CA ARG A 486 -4.23 -23.83 29.85
C ARG A 486 -5.01 -25.02 30.46
N GLU A 487 -4.69 -26.22 30.03
CA GLU A 487 -5.28 -27.48 30.56
C GLU A 487 -4.61 -27.95 31.86
N GLY A 488 -3.50 -27.27 32.27
CA GLY A 488 -2.78 -27.58 33.52
C GLY A 488 -1.82 -28.78 33.42
N ASP A 489 -1.54 -29.25 32.21
CA ASP A 489 -0.58 -30.33 31.95
C ASP A 489 0.86 -29.81 31.84
N TYR A 490 1.44 -29.46 32.96
CA TYR A 490 2.81 -28.91 33.00
C TYR A 490 3.89 -29.95 32.61
N GLY A 491 3.58 -31.27 32.70
CA GLY A 491 4.49 -32.33 32.23
C GLY A 491 4.70 -32.26 30.72
N LYS A 492 3.62 -32.14 29.96
CA LYS A 492 3.63 -32.00 28.52
C LYS A 492 4.28 -30.65 28.07
N VAL A 493 4.01 -29.58 28.83
CA VAL A 493 4.64 -28.28 28.59
C VAL A 493 6.16 -28.36 28.72
N ALA A 494 6.67 -29.02 29.75
CA ALA A 494 8.09 -29.19 29.98
C ALA A 494 8.75 -30.06 28.89
N GLU A 495 8.12 -31.15 28.47
CA GLU A 495 8.59 -32.02 27.38
C GLU A 495 8.73 -31.21 26.06
N ILE A 496 7.72 -30.42 25.74
CA ILE A 496 7.73 -29.61 24.52
C ILE A 496 8.80 -28.52 24.62
N ARG A 497 8.80 -27.69 25.68
CA ARG A 497 9.69 -26.50 25.79
C ARG A 497 11.16 -26.87 25.95
N TYR A 498 11.47 -27.87 26.77
CA TYR A 498 12.85 -28.25 27.10
C TYR A 498 13.39 -29.46 26.30
N GLY A 499 12.51 -30.19 25.60
CA GLY A 499 12.92 -31.33 24.78
C GLY A 499 12.81 -31.04 23.29
N LYS A 500 11.58 -30.96 22.77
CA LYS A 500 11.30 -30.91 21.32
C LYS A 500 11.74 -29.58 20.69
N LEU A 501 11.41 -28.46 21.31
CA LEU A 501 11.75 -27.13 20.77
C LEU A 501 13.26 -26.92 20.71
N GLN A 502 14.00 -27.27 21.76
CA GLN A 502 15.46 -27.13 21.75
C GLN A 502 16.14 -28.03 20.71
N ALA A 503 15.61 -29.24 20.46
CA ALA A 503 16.13 -30.11 19.43
C ALA A 503 15.94 -29.55 18.02
N LEU A 504 14.76 -29.00 17.74
CA LEU A 504 14.45 -28.37 16.45
C LEU A 504 15.23 -27.07 16.24
N ASP A 505 15.39 -26.23 17.27
CA ASP A 505 16.20 -25.01 17.22
C ASP A 505 17.65 -25.34 16.88
N LYS A 506 18.23 -26.36 17.50
CA LYS A 506 19.57 -26.83 17.20
C LYS A 506 19.71 -27.37 15.76
N GLU A 507 18.69 -28.11 15.29
CA GLU A 507 18.69 -28.62 13.91
C GLU A 507 18.59 -27.48 12.89
N ILE A 508 17.85 -26.42 13.20
CA ILE A 508 17.80 -25.20 12.38
C ILE A 508 19.18 -24.54 12.34
N GLU A 509 19.83 -24.35 13.50
CA GLU A 509 21.19 -23.76 13.56
C GLU A 509 22.22 -24.57 12.74
N ASP A 510 22.22 -25.88 12.88
CA ASP A 510 23.14 -26.78 12.15
C ASP A 510 22.86 -26.72 10.63
N THR A 511 21.60 -26.65 10.24
CA THR A 511 21.21 -26.57 8.82
C THR A 511 21.54 -25.21 8.22
N GLN A 512 21.32 -24.11 8.97
CA GLN A 512 21.72 -22.76 8.58
C GLN A 512 23.24 -22.64 8.42
N LYS A 513 24.00 -23.26 9.30
CA LYS A 513 25.47 -23.27 9.18
C LYS A 513 25.90 -23.99 7.90
N LYS A 514 25.33 -25.15 7.61
CA LYS A 514 25.60 -25.88 6.36
C LYS A 514 25.23 -25.06 5.12
N LEU A 515 24.11 -24.32 5.16
CA LEU A 515 23.68 -23.46 4.06
C LEU A 515 24.68 -22.33 3.84
N ARG A 516 25.10 -21.62 4.91
CA ARG A 516 26.11 -20.53 4.83
C ARG A 516 27.45 -21.03 4.30
N ASP A 517 27.90 -22.19 4.78
CA ASP A 517 29.17 -22.82 4.33
C ASP A 517 29.11 -23.18 2.82
N MET A 518 27.90 -23.51 2.31
CA MET A 518 27.70 -23.86 0.90
C MET A 518 27.52 -22.63 0.00
N GLN A 519 26.93 -21.56 0.51
CA GLN A 519 26.69 -20.32 -0.23
C GLN A 519 27.98 -19.53 -0.48
N GLY A 520 28.92 -19.51 0.48
CA GLY A 520 30.13 -18.71 0.39
C GLY A 520 29.86 -17.24 0.12
N ASP A 521 30.68 -16.61 -0.75
CA ASP A 521 30.51 -15.18 -1.11
C ASP A 521 29.38 -14.91 -2.13
N LYS A 522 28.76 -15.95 -2.71
CA LYS A 522 27.70 -15.86 -3.73
C LYS A 522 26.53 -16.77 -3.38
N ALA A 523 25.63 -16.26 -2.53
CA ALA A 523 24.34 -16.91 -2.28
C ALA A 523 23.44 -16.79 -3.52
N MET A 524 22.83 -17.90 -3.94
CA MET A 524 21.83 -17.88 -5.03
C MET A 524 20.43 -17.59 -4.49
N ILE A 525 20.19 -17.85 -3.22
CA ILE A 525 18.92 -17.64 -2.54
C ILE A 525 19.18 -16.77 -1.32
N LYS A 526 18.53 -15.61 -1.26
CA LYS A 526 18.54 -14.71 -0.10
C LYS A 526 17.51 -15.22 0.91
N GLU A 527 17.87 -15.29 2.20
CA GLU A 527 16.98 -15.80 3.26
C GLU A 527 16.35 -14.70 4.11
N GLU A 528 16.94 -13.53 4.09
CA GLU A 528 16.66 -12.46 5.03
C GLU A 528 16.28 -11.19 4.29
N VAL A 529 15.15 -10.57 4.69
CA VAL A 529 14.78 -9.23 4.26
C VAL A 529 15.69 -8.23 4.97
N ASP A 530 16.36 -7.38 4.22
CA ASP A 530 17.21 -6.30 4.72
C ASP A 530 16.72 -4.91 4.30
N ALA A 531 17.49 -3.88 4.63
CA ALA A 531 17.15 -2.50 4.31
C ALA A 531 17.05 -2.23 2.79
N GLU A 532 17.81 -2.97 1.96
CA GLU A 532 17.77 -2.81 0.50
C GLU A 532 16.46 -3.31 -0.09
N ASP A 533 15.94 -4.43 0.39
CA ASP A 533 14.65 -4.96 -0.06
C ASP A 533 13.52 -3.97 0.25
N ILE A 534 13.55 -3.36 1.43
CA ILE A 534 12.59 -2.32 1.81
C ILE A 534 12.75 -1.10 0.88
N ALA A 535 13.98 -0.68 0.62
CA ALA A 535 14.23 0.44 -0.28
C ALA A 535 13.76 0.18 -1.71
N ASP A 536 13.86 -1.06 -2.18
CA ASP A 536 13.32 -1.47 -3.48
C ASP A 536 11.80 -1.36 -3.54
N VAL A 537 11.10 -1.77 -2.48
CA VAL A 537 9.64 -1.63 -2.40
C VAL A 537 9.24 -0.15 -2.38
N VAL A 538 9.92 0.66 -1.55
CA VAL A 538 9.70 2.12 -1.51
C VAL A 538 9.95 2.75 -2.88
N SER A 539 10.99 2.31 -3.58
CA SER A 539 11.31 2.80 -4.93
C SER A 539 10.18 2.49 -5.93
N ARG A 540 9.58 1.33 -5.84
CA ARG A 540 8.43 0.95 -6.70
C ARG A 540 7.18 1.78 -6.40
N TRP A 541 6.89 2.03 -5.12
CA TRP A 541 5.70 2.78 -4.71
C TRP A 541 5.79 4.26 -5.06
N THR A 542 6.98 4.83 -4.86
CA THR A 542 7.19 6.28 -5.00
C THR A 542 7.77 6.69 -6.36
N GLY A 543 8.34 5.74 -7.10
CA GLY A 543 9.10 6.00 -8.32
C GLY A 543 10.48 6.63 -8.06
N ILE A 544 10.94 6.67 -6.79
CA ILE A 544 12.22 7.25 -6.38
C ILE A 544 13.26 6.12 -6.29
N PRO A 545 14.46 6.23 -6.88
CA PRO A 545 15.47 5.17 -6.84
C PRO A 545 16.15 5.08 -5.47
N VAL A 546 15.37 4.77 -4.41
CA VAL A 546 15.83 4.73 -3.01
C VAL A 546 16.89 3.66 -2.77
N SER A 547 16.79 2.51 -3.46
CA SER A 547 17.76 1.43 -3.36
C SER A 547 19.18 1.83 -3.80
N LYS A 548 19.30 2.64 -4.83
CA LYS A 548 20.57 3.21 -5.26
C LYS A 548 21.11 4.27 -4.29
N MET A 549 20.24 4.83 -3.47
CA MET A 549 20.58 5.89 -2.52
C MET A 549 21.23 5.37 -1.22
N LEU A 550 21.08 4.11 -0.84
CA LEU A 550 21.52 3.60 0.46
C LEU A 550 23.02 3.20 0.53
N GLN A 551 23.60 2.64 -0.53
CA GLN A 551 24.98 2.12 -0.47
C GLN A 551 26.05 3.00 -1.10
N SER A 552 25.72 3.75 -2.15
CA SER A 552 26.69 4.61 -2.82
C SER A 552 26.64 6.09 -2.36
N GLU A 553 25.70 6.44 -1.50
CA GLU A 553 25.41 7.83 -1.17
C GLU A 553 26.51 8.50 -0.34
N LYS A 554 27.05 7.85 0.67
CA LYS A 554 28.04 8.51 1.54
C LYS A 554 29.28 8.93 0.74
N ASP A 555 29.77 8.06 -0.11
CA ASP A 555 30.95 8.35 -0.92
C ASP A 555 30.64 9.33 -2.05
N LYS A 556 29.49 9.16 -2.74
CA LYS A 556 29.05 10.08 -3.79
C LYS A 556 28.73 11.48 -3.25
N LEU A 557 28.11 11.58 -2.06
CA LEU A 557 27.81 12.88 -1.44
C LEU A 557 29.10 13.61 -1.00
N LEU A 558 30.15 12.88 -0.65
CA LEU A 558 31.45 13.48 -0.36
C LEU A 558 32.12 14.02 -1.61
N HIS A 559 31.85 13.45 -2.79
CA HIS A 559 32.39 13.86 -4.10
C HIS A 559 31.34 14.53 -4.99
N LEU A 560 30.28 15.08 -4.40
CA LEU A 560 29.14 15.68 -5.14
C LEU A 560 29.59 16.82 -6.05
N GLU A 561 30.55 17.63 -5.64
CA GLU A 561 31.09 18.72 -6.44
C GLU A 561 31.75 18.20 -7.72
N GLU A 562 32.54 17.14 -7.62
CA GLU A 562 33.21 16.53 -8.76
C GLU A 562 32.21 15.96 -9.77
N GLU A 563 31.15 15.34 -9.30
CA GLU A 563 30.05 14.83 -10.14
C GLU A 563 29.28 15.96 -10.84
N LEU A 564 28.97 17.03 -10.13
CA LEU A 564 28.29 18.18 -10.72
C LEU A 564 29.18 18.89 -11.75
N HIS A 565 30.51 18.97 -11.52
CA HIS A 565 31.47 19.51 -12.46
C HIS A 565 31.62 18.71 -13.76
N GLN A 566 31.28 17.43 -13.77
CA GLN A 566 31.23 16.65 -15.03
C GLN A 566 30.22 17.23 -16.02
N ARG A 567 29.20 17.94 -15.56
CA ARG A 567 28.12 18.50 -16.38
C ARG A 567 28.13 20.05 -16.41
N VAL A 568 28.50 20.68 -15.30
CA VAL A 568 28.50 22.13 -15.14
C VAL A 568 29.95 22.62 -15.02
N ILE A 569 30.37 23.41 -16.00
CA ILE A 569 31.73 23.92 -16.03
C ILE A 569 31.78 25.29 -15.34
N GLY A 570 32.77 25.50 -14.49
CA GLY A 570 32.91 26.69 -13.65
C GLY A 570 31.84 26.74 -12.56
N GLN A 571 31.57 27.93 -12.05
CA GLN A 571 30.51 28.18 -11.05
C GLN A 571 30.74 27.46 -9.71
N ASP A 572 32.01 27.39 -9.25
CA ASP A 572 32.41 26.61 -8.07
C ASP A 572 31.64 27.01 -6.81
N GLU A 573 31.40 28.31 -6.57
CA GLU A 573 30.64 28.82 -5.43
C GLU A 573 29.19 28.24 -5.44
N ALA A 574 28.56 28.17 -6.64
CA ALA A 574 27.21 27.67 -6.77
C ALA A 574 27.13 26.15 -6.50
N ILE A 575 28.10 25.41 -7.00
CA ILE A 575 28.18 23.96 -6.83
C ILE A 575 28.45 23.61 -5.37
N GLU A 576 29.39 24.29 -4.71
CA GLU A 576 29.71 24.10 -3.30
C GLU A 576 28.50 24.39 -2.39
N ALA A 577 27.84 25.52 -2.57
CA ALA A 577 26.66 25.90 -1.79
C ALA A 577 25.52 24.89 -1.90
N VAL A 578 25.25 24.40 -3.10
CA VAL A 578 24.21 23.40 -3.35
C VAL A 578 24.62 22.05 -2.75
N ALA A 579 25.87 21.64 -2.91
CA ALA A 579 26.41 20.38 -2.35
C ALA A 579 26.33 20.37 -0.82
N ASP A 580 26.69 21.48 -0.17
CA ASP A 580 26.62 21.62 1.28
C ASP A 580 25.19 21.58 1.81
N ALA A 581 24.23 22.19 1.13
CA ALA A 581 22.82 22.11 1.52
C ALA A 581 22.28 20.67 1.42
N VAL A 582 22.63 19.95 0.37
CA VAL A 582 22.27 18.54 0.19
C VAL A 582 22.90 17.69 1.30
N ARG A 583 24.18 17.89 1.62
CA ARG A 583 24.89 17.19 2.70
C ARG A 583 24.25 17.46 4.07
N ARG A 584 23.94 18.71 4.41
CA ARG A 584 23.25 19.07 5.66
C ARG A 584 21.91 18.36 5.80
N SER A 585 21.12 18.36 4.74
CA SER A 585 19.83 17.67 4.72
C SER A 585 19.96 16.16 4.90
N ARG A 586 20.92 15.53 4.22
CA ARG A 586 21.18 14.10 4.31
C ARG A 586 21.76 13.66 5.64
N ALA A 587 22.55 14.51 6.27
CA ALA A 587 23.06 14.30 7.63
C ALA A 587 22.02 14.52 8.74
N GLY A 588 20.79 14.94 8.41
CA GLY A 588 19.75 15.23 9.39
C GLY A 588 19.99 16.50 10.22
N LEU A 589 20.86 17.39 9.73
CA LEU A 589 21.25 18.63 10.41
C LEU A 589 20.40 19.84 10.00
N GLN A 590 19.35 19.60 9.20
CA GLN A 590 18.43 20.64 8.73
C GLN A 590 17.10 20.60 9.49
N ASP A 591 16.40 21.74 9.54
CA ASP A 591 15.03 21.79 10.07
C ASP A 591 14.11 20.87 9.24
N PRO A 592 13.50 19.83 9.86
CA PRO A 592 12.65 18.87 9.16
C PRO A 592 11.36 19.47 8.59
N LYS A 593 11.07 20.73 8.91
CA LYS A 593 9.89 21.45 8.40
C LYS A 593 10.16 22.15 7.08
N ARG A 594 11.42 22.42 6.71
CA ARG A 594 11.81 23.21 5.53
C ARG A 594 12.16 22.32 4.32
N PRO A 595 12.14 22.86 3.08
CA PRO A 595 12.70 22.18 1.90
C PRO A 595 14.18 21.82 2.08
N ILE A 596 14.71 20.85 1.31
CA ILE A 596 16.13 20.43 1.35
C ILE A 596 17.08 21.62 1.15
N GLY A 597 16.72 22.57 0.31
CA GLY A 597 17.46 23.79 0.06
C GLY A 597 16.65 24.78 -0.76
N SER A 598 16.94 26.04 -0.57
CA SER A 598 16.30 27.16 -1.29
C SER A 598 17.36 28.15 -1.76
N PHE A 599 17.44 28.36 -3.09
CA PHE A 599 18.51 29.15 -3.71
C PHE A 599 17.95 30.19 -4.65
N ILE A 600 18.63 31.36 -4.71
CA ILE A 600 18.45 32.34 -5.79
C ILE A 600 19.75 32.40 -6.61
N PHE A 601 19.66 32.09 -7.90
CA PHE A 601 20.74 32.15 -8.86
C PHE A 601 20.66 33.45 -9.67
N LEU A 602 21.60 34.35 -9.46
CA LEU A 602 21.72 35.63 -10.15
C LEU A 602 22.76 35.52 -11.26
N GLY A 603 22.58 36.18 -12.37
CA GLY A 603 23.60 36.22 -13.41
C GLY A 603 23.04 36.35 -14.83
N THR A 604 23.91 36.47 -15.79
CA THR A 604 23.57 36.62 -17.21
C THR A 604 22.92 35.35 -17.77
N THR A 605 22.33 35.43 -18.93
CA THR A 605 21.76 34.27 -19.62
C THR A 605 22.87 33.35 -20.14
N GLY A 606 22.66 32.02 -20.08
CA GLY A 606 23.58 31.03 -20.66
C GLY A 606 24.83 30.71 -19.84
N VAL A 607 24.88 31.07 -18.53
CA VAL A 607 26.00 30.80 -17.62
C VAL A 607 25.89 29.47 -16.85
N GLY A 608 24.84 28.71 -17.11
CA GLY A 608 24.67 27.37 -16.47
C GLY A 608 23.62 27.26 -15.36
N LYS A 609 22.86 28.31 -15.00
CA LYS A 609 21.84 28.29 -13.94
C LYS A 609 20.84 27.11 -14.03
N THR A 610 20.24 26.94 -15.20
CA THR A 610 19.28 25.85 -15.46
C THR A 610 19.98 24.48 -15.58
N GLU A 611 21.23 24.47 -16.07
CA GLU A 611 21.99 23.22 -16.21
C GLU A 611 22.39 22.65 -14.85
N LEU A 612 22.75 23.51 -13.88
CA LEU A 612 23.02 23.07 -12.51
C LEU A 612 21.76 22.45 -11.87
N ALA A 613 20.58 23.03 -12.12
CA ALA A 613 19.32 22.46 -11.63
C ALA A 613 19.03 21.06 -12.23
N LYS A 614 19.35 20.86 -13.51
CA LYS A 614 19.22 19.56 -14.19
C LYS A 614 20.25 18.55 -13.71
N ALA A 615 21.52 18.96 -13.57
CA ALA A 615 22.58 18.12 -13.06
C ALA A 615 22.27 17.63 -11.64
N LEU A 616 21.71 18.52 -10.82
CA LEU A 616 21.29 18.18 -9.46
C LEU A 616 20.10 17.19 -9.45
N ALA A 617 19.12 17.38 -10.35
CA ALA A 617 18.00 16.43 -10.48
C ALA A 617 18.49 15.03 -10.92
N GLU A 618 19.38 14.97 -11.91
CA GLU A 618 20.00 13.73 -12.37
C GLU A 618 20.80 13.03 -11.27
N PHE A 619 21.62 13.80 -10.54
CA PHE A 619 22.42 13.24 -9.46
C PHE A 619 21.56 12.68 -8.32
N LEU A 620 20.56 13.48 -7.86
CA LEU A 620 19.75 13.10 -6.68
C LEU A 620 18.67 12.09 -6.99
N PHE A 621 18.13 12.09 -8.22
CA PHE A 621 16.94 11.30 -8.57
C PHE A 621 17.18 10.36 -9.76
N ASP A 622 18.43 10.27 -10.27
CA ASP A 622 18.85 9.46 -11.42
C ASP A 622 18.04 9.77 -12.72
N ASP A 623 17.39 10.94 -12.75
CA ASP A 623 16.56 11.37 -13.89
C ASP A 623 16.47 12.91 -13.93
N GLU A 624 16.98 13.53 -15.00
CA GLU A 624 16.87 14.98 -15.20
C GLU A 624 15.42 15.48 -15.36
N THR A 625 14.47 14.58 -15.67
CA THR A 625 13.04 14.92 -15.77
C THR A 625 12.38 15.10 -14.40
N MET A 626 13.06 14.74 -13.31
CA MET A 626 12.63 15.02 -11.93
C MET A 626 12.85 16.50 -11.55
N MET A 627 12.82 17.37 -12.53
CA MET A 627 12.82 18.82 -12.39
C MET A 627 11.47 19.39 -12.86
N THR A 628 10.80 20.13 -11.99
CA THR A 628 9.60 20.91 -12.34
C THR A 628 10.02 22.35 -12.62
N ARG A 629 9.93 22.76 -13.89
CA ARG A 629 10.24 24.15 -14.30
C ARG A 629 8.97 24.96 -14.45
N ILE A 630 8.92 26.12 -13.82
CA ILE A 630 7.84 27.10 -13.88
C ILE A 630 8.42 28.45 -14.30
N ASP A 631 8.01 28.94 -15.45
CA ASP A 631 8.43 30.26 -15.97
C ASP A 631 7.55 31.36 -15.34
N MET A 632 8.16 32.22 -14.55
CA MET A 632 7.44 33.26 -13.83
C MET A 632 6.96 34.39 -14.75
N SER A 633 7.41 34.45 -15.98
CA SER A 633 6.88 35.38 -17.02
C SER A 633 5.40 35.08 -17.35
N GLU A 634 4.91 33.86 -17.11
CA GLU A 634 3.51 33.49 -17.27
C GLU A 634 2.63 33.88 -16.08
N TYR A 635 3.24 34.30 -14.94
CA TYR A 635 2.58 34.59 -13.67
C TYR A 635 2.71 36.02 -13.21
N GLN A 636 2.71 36.96 -14.17
CA GLN A 636 2.81 38.41 -13.93
C GLN A 636 1.46 38.99 -13.45
N GLU A 637 0.35 38.39 -13.80
CA GLU A 637 -0.99 38.86 -13.47
C GLU A 637 -1.57 38.10 -12.27
N LYS A 638 -2.40 38.76 -11.46
CA LYS A 638 -3.05 38.18 -10.30
C LYS A 638 -3.86 36.92 -10.63
N HIS A 639 -4.55 36.91 -11.77
CA HIS A 639 -5.33 35.73 -12.19
C HIS A 639 -4.47 34.53 -12.55
N SER A 640 -3.25 34.73 -13.00
CA SER A 640 -2.33 33.64 -13.31
C SER A 640 -1.84 32.93 -12.05
N VAL A 641 -1.74 33.64 -10.92
CA VAL A 641 -1.26 33.06 -9.64
C VAL A 641 -2.15 31.92 -9.15
N SER A 642 -3.46 32.01 -9.37
CA SER A 642 -4.40 30.93 -9.01
C SER A 642 -4.12 29.62 -9.77
N ARG A 643 -3.46 29.65 -10.93
CA ARG A 643 -3.06 28.43 -11.65
C ARG A 643 -1.97 27.64 -10.94
N LEU A 644 -1.18 28.27 -10.05
CA LEU A 644 -0.16 27.56 -9.27
C LEU A 644 -0.78 26.66 -8.18
N VAL A 645 -1.84 27.13 -7.52
CA VAL A 645 -2.45 26.48 -6.34
C VAL A 645 -3.80 25.84 -6.68
N GLY A 646 -4.42 26.25 -7.78
CA GLY A 646 -5.76 25.86 -8.24
C GLY A 646 -6.76 27.00 -8.17
N ALA A 647 -7.81 26.96 -8.99
CA ALA A 647 -8.87 27.95 -9.01
C ALA A 647 -9.78 27.81 -7.77
N PRO A 648 -10.32 28.93 -7.22
CA PRO A 648 -11.30 28.88 -6.15
C PRO A 648 -12.61 28.17 -6.56
N PRO A 649 -13.40 27.65 -5.60
CA PRO A 649 -14.68 27.04 -5.91
C PRO A 649 -15.59 27.97 -6.72
N GLY A 650 -16.17 27.45 -7.81
CA GLY A 650 -17.06 28.20 -8.70
C GLY A 650 -16.39 28.90 -9.88
N TYR A 651 -15.07 28.86 -10.00
CA TYR A 651 -14.34 29.37 -11.16
C TYR A 651 -13.98 28.23 -12.15
N VAL A 652 -13.84 28.60 -13.43
CA VAL A 652 -13.41 27.67 -14.49
C VAL A 652 -12.00 27.15 -14.16
N GLY A 653 -11.81 25.81 -14.23
CA GLY A 653 -10.54 25.16 -13.89
C GLY A 653 -10.43 24.67 -12.43
N TYR A 654 -11.49 24.77 -11.61
CA TYR A 654 -11.49 24.26 -10.23
C TYR A 654 -11.15 22.75 -10.15
N ASP A 655 -11.62 21.97 -11.12
CA ASP A 655 -11.37 20.52 -11.15
C ASP A 655 -9.97 20.12 -11.59
N GLU A 656 -9.25 20.99 -12.29
CA GLU A 656 -7.93 20.67 -12.87
C GLU A 656 -6.78 20.67 -11.84
N GLY A 657 -6.98 21.29 -10.67
CA GLY A 657 -5.92 21.45 -9.66
C GLY A 657 -4.87 22.51 -10.05
N GLY A 658 -3.94 22.82 -9.12
CA GLY A 658 -2.87 23.79 -9.38
C GLY A 658 -1.65 23.18 -10.08
N GLN A 659 -1.04 23.88 -11.00
CA GLN A 659 0.14 23.38 -11.74
C GLN A 659 1.30 23.01 -10.81
N LEU A 660 1.63 23.87 -9.84
CA LEU A 660 2.69 23.64 -8.87
C LEU A 660 2.29 22.51 -7.91
N THR A 661 1.08 22.59 -7.34
CA THR A 661 0.61 21.61 -6.34
C THR A 661 0.44 20.22 -6.92
N GLU A 662 -0.09 20.08 -8.14
CA GLU A 662 -0.22 18.78 -8.81
C GLU A 662 1.14 18.21 -9.25
N ALA A 663 2.07 19.07 -9.74
CA ALA A 663 3.42 18.64 -10.12
C ALA A 663 4.16 18.04 -8.91
N ILE A 664 4.14 18.71 -7.76
CA ILE A 664 4.82 18.24 -6.55
C ILE A 664 4.08 17.06 -5.90
N ARG A 665 2.76 17.03 -5.97
CA ARG A 665 2.00 15.86 -5.50
C ARG A 665 2.38 14.57 -6.27
N ARG A 666 2.63 14.70 -7.57
CA ARG A 666 3.07 13.57 -8.42
C ARG A 666 4.56 13.26 -8.28
N LYS A 667 5.38 14.29 -8.00
CA LYS A 667 6.84 14.20 -7.87
C LYS A 667 7.28 14.90 -6.57
N PRO A 668 7.00 14.32 -5.40
CA PRO A 668 7.32 14.94 -4.10
C PRO A 668 8.84 15.04 -3.84
N TYR A 669 9.63 14.36 -4.65
CA TYR A 669 11.08 14.46 -4.74
C TYR A 669 11.45 15.03 -6.08
N SER A 670 11.76 16.31 -6.10
CA SER A 670 12.12 17.00 -7.36
C SER A 670 12.88 18.29 -7.09
N VAL A 671 13.56 18.77 -8.11
CA VAL A 671 14.06 20.13 -8.15
C VAL A 671 12.95 21.01 -8.72
N VAL A 672 12.56 22.04 -7.99
CA VAL A 672 11.57 23.02 -8.45
C VAL A 672 12.32 24.27 -8.90
N LEU A 673 12.27 24.54 -10.18
CA LEU A 673 12.93 25.69 -10.80
C LEU A 673 11.91 26.77 -11.14
N PHE A 674 11.98 27.91 -10.45
CA PHE A 674 11.23 29.11 -10.80
C PHE A 674 12.14 30.02 -11.64
N ASP A 675 11.85 30.08 -12.93
CA ASP A 675 12.67 30.87 -13.86
C ASP A 675 12.18 32.32 -13.94
N GLU A 676 13.10 33.28 -13.95
CA GLU A 676 12.83 34.74 -14.01
C GLU A 676 11.92 35.23 -12.86
N ILE A 677 12.28 34.91 -11.62
CA ILE A 677 11.49 35.20 -10.42
C ILE A 677 11.13 36.69 -10.25
N GLU A 678 11.96 37.61 -10.77
CA GLU A 678 11.73 39.06 -10.76
C GLU A 678 10.50 39.50 -11.55
N LYS A 679 9.98 38.66 -12.45
CA LYS A 679 8.78 38.92 -13.24
C LYS A 679 7.49 38.46 -12.54
N ALA A 680 7.58 37.72 -11.45
CA ALA A 680 6.45 37.16 -10.75
C ALA A 680 5.58 38.24 -10.10
N HIS A 681 4.25 38.02 -10.10
CA HIS A 681 3.32 38.84 -9.33
C HIS A 681 3.65 38.74 -7.81
N PRO A 682 3.47 39.82 -7.03
CA PRO A 682 3.75 39.84 -5.59
C PRO A 682 3.06 38.70 -4.78
N ASP A 683 1.89 38.23 -5.24
CA ASP A 683 1.17 37.13 -4.56
C ASP A 683 1.88 35.77 -4.70
N VAL A 684 2.73 35.58 -5.72
CA VAL A 684 3.58 34.38 -5.84
C VAL A 684 4.53 34.26 -4.66
N PHE A 685 5.13 35.38 -4.24
CA PHE A 685 6.04 35.40 -3.09
C PHE A 685 5.31 35.01 -1.81
N ASN A 686 4.04 35.39 -1.64
CA ASN A 686 3.24 35.02 -0.47
C ASN A 686 3.01 33.49 -0.42
N ILE A 687 2.77 32.85 -1.57
CA ILE A 687 2.66 31.38 -1.68
C ILE A 687 4.00 30.71 -1.36
N LEU A 688 5.09 31.21 -1.93
CA LEU A 688 6.42 30.66 -1.70
C LEU A 688 6.91 30.85 -0.26
N LEU A 689 6.51 31.90 0.45
CA LEU A 689 6.81 32.08 1.88
C LEU A 689 6.28 30.90 2.70
N GLN A 690 5.05 30.44 2.43
CA GLN A 690 4.49 29.28 3.13
C GLN A 690 5.29 28.00 2.84
N VAL A 691 5.74 27.83 1.59
CA VAL A 691 6.57 26.69 1.20
C VAL A 691 7.94 26.73 1.89
N LEU A 692 8.57 27.91 1.96
CA LEU A 692 9.90 28.08 2.56
C LEU A 692 9.90 27.94 4.09
N ASP A 693 8.81 28.37 4.76
CA ASP A 693 8.70 28.31 6.23
C ASP A 693 8.24 26.93 6.74
N ASP A 694 7.15 26.40 6.13
CA ASP A 694 6.46 25.20 6.62
C ASP A 694 6.76 23.96 5.78
N GLY A 695 7.42 24.08 4.61
CA GLY A 695 7.67 23.00 3.67
C GLY A 695 6.38 22.35 3.14
N ARG A 696 5.28 23.10 3.13
CA ARG A 696 3.98 22.62 2.67
C ARG A 696 3.17 23.74 2.02
N LEU A 697 2.26 23.36 1.14
CA LEU A 697 1.34 24.27 0.48
C LEU A 697 -0.04 23.61 0.40
N THR A 698 -1.08 24.32 0.86
CA THR A 698 -2.47 23.82 0.76
C THR A 698 -3.07 24.26 -0.55
N ASP A 699 -3.61 23.32 -1.33
CA ASP A 699 -4.31 23.63 -2.58
C ASP A 699 -5.75 24.15 -2.31
N ASN A 700 -6.40 24.65 -3.35
CA ASN A 700 -7.77 25.17 -3.24
C ASN A 700 -8.84 24.10 -2.95
N LYS A 701 -8.48 22.82 -2.99
CA LYS A 701 -9.32 21.69 -2.58
C LYS A 701 -9.10 21.29 -1.09
N GLY A 702 -8.26 22.04 -0.37
CA GLY A 702 -7.91 21.76 1.03
C GLY A 702 -6.83 20.66 1.20
N ARG A 703 -6.22 20.15 0.12
CA ARG A 703 -5.20 19.12 0.21
C ARG A 703 -3.84 19.75 0.50
N VAL A 704 -3.11 19.18 1.45
CA VAL A 704 -1.77 19.61 1.81
C VAL A 704 -0.75 18.92 0.92
N VAL A 705 0.06 19.70 0.21
CA VAL A 705 1.15 19.24 -0.63
C VAL A 705 2.48 19.46 0.08
N ASN A 706 3.32 18.42 0.13
CA ASN A 706 4.56 18.40 0.89
C ASN A 706 5.76 18.77 0.01
N PHE A 707 6.50 19.82 0.39
CA PHE A 707 7.71 20.33 -0.29
C PHE A 707 9.00 20.03 0.47
N LYS A 708 8.94 19.34 1.63
CA LYS A 708 10.11 19.10 2.49
C LYS A 708 11.25 18.34 1.79
N ASN A 709 10.90 17.57 0.78
CA ASN A 709 11.83 16.75 0.01
C ASN A 709 12.16 17.37 -1.36
N THR A 710 11.88 18.65 -1.55
CA THR A 710 12.21 19.37 -2.78
C THR A 710 13.39 20.31 -2.57
N ILE A 711 14.10 20.59 -3.66
CA ILE A 711 15.08 21.68 -3.73
C ILE A 711 14.47 22.80 -4.56
N ILE A 712 14.41 23.98 -4.00
CA ILE A 712 13.83 25.15 -4.64
C ILE A 712 14.93 26.03 -5.21
N ILE A 713 14.93 26.20 -6.51
CA ILE A 713 15.88 27.06 -7.22
C ILE A 713 15.09 28.15 -7.94
N MET A 714 15.46 29.38 -7.69
CA MET A 714 14.91 30.55 -8.37
C MET A 714 15.99 31.19 -9.20
N THR A 715 15.75 31.45 -10.50
CA THR A 715 16.71 32.16 -11.34
C THR A 715 16.28 33.60 -11.54
N SER A 716 17.22 34.48 -11.63
CA SER A 716 16.99 35.88 -11.97
C SER A 716 18.08 36.44 -12.90
N ASN A 717 17.68 37.27 -13.82
CA ASN A 717 18.58 38.02 -14.71
C ASN A 717 18.80 39.45 -14.20
N LEU A 718 18.39 39.75 -12.97
CA LEU A 718 18.54 41.06 -12.37
C LEU A 718 20.03 41.43 -12.25
N GLY A 719 20.40 42.64 -12.65
CA GLY A 719 21.77 43.11 -12.61
C GLY A 719 22.70 42.57 -13.72
N SER A 720 22.17 41.78 -14.68
CA SER A 720 22.97 41.14 -15.74
C SER A 720 23.84 42.14 -16.51
N SER A 721 23.32 43.31 -16.92
CA SER A 721 24.06 44.37 -17.60
C SER A 721 25.15 45.00 -16.73
N TYR A 722 24.90 45.10 -15.42
CA TYR A 722 25.90 45.59 -14.46
C TYR A 722 27.02 44.57 -14.26
N ILE A 723 26.69 43.31 -14.07
CA ILE A 723 27.66 42.21 -13.94
C ILE A 723 28.57 42.20 -15.17
N GLN A 724 28.01 42.27 -16.38
CA GLN A 724 28.76 42.26 -17.61
C GLN A 724 29.71 43.47 -17.73
N SER A 725 29.23 44.68 -17.46
CA SER A 725 30.05 45.92 -17.51
C SER A 725 31.20 45.94 -16.51
N GLN A 726 31.07 45.28 -15.36
CA GLN A 726 32.14 45.18 -14.35
C GLN A 726 33.15 44.09 -14.73
N MET A 727 32.70 42.99 -15.32
CA MET A 727 33.58 41.90 -15.74
C MET A 727 34.46 42.28 -16.93
N GLU A 728 34.02 43.22 -17.81
CA GLU A 728 34.84 43.80 -18.87
C GLU A 728 36.02 44.62 -18.34
N LYS A 729 35.93 45.11 -17.07
CA LYS A 729 36.97 45.88 -16.40
C LYS A 729 37.98 45.02 -15.64
N LEU A 730 37.84 43.71 -15.63
CA LEU A 730 38.73 42.78 -14.94
C LEU A 730 40.14 42.81 -15.53
N ASN A 731 41.13 43.27 -14.69
CA ASN A 731 42.55 43.08 -14.91
C ASN A 731 43.09 42.12 -13.86
N GLY A 732 44.00 41.23 -14.20
CA GLY A 732 44.46 40.11 -13.38
C GLY A 732 44.87 40.39 -11.91
N SER A 733 45.01 41.69 -11.51
CA SER A 733 45.31 42.11 -10.15
C SER A 733 44.09 42.48 -9.28
N ASN A 734 42.87 42.66 -9.87
CA ASN A 734 41.68 43.21 -9.17
C ASN A 734 40.50 42.25 -9.17
N LYS A 735 40.69 41.00 -9.56
CA LYS A 735 39.59 40.08 -9.84
C LYS A 735 38.65 39.85 -8.63
N GLU A 736 39.19 39.56 -7.48
CA GLU A 736 38.38 39.25 -6.25
C GLU A 736 37.64 40.50 -5.74
N GLU A 737 38.31 41.65 -5.75
CA GLU A 737 37.72 42.91 -5.28
C GLU A 737 36.56 43.40 -6.15
N VAL A 738 36.71 43.29 -7.48
CA VAL A 738 35.63 43.63 -8.46
C VAL A 738 34.46 42.67 -8.37
N ILE A 739 34.70 41.38 -8.17
CA ILE A 739 33.62 40.36 -7.98
C ILE A 739 32.85 40.66 -6.71
N GLU A 740 33.53 40.97 -5.58
CA GLU A 740 32.86 41.19 -4.30
C GLU A 740 32.07 42.51 -4.33
N GLU A 741 32.58 43.56 -4.95
CA GLU A 741 31.86 44.82 -5.18
C GLU A 741 30.65 44.64 -6.09
N THR A 742 30.80 43.87 -7.16
CA THR A 742 29.70 43.55 -8.07
C THR A 742 28.60 42.76 -7.34
N LYS A 743 28.97 41.74 -6.56
CA LYS A 743 28.06 40.93 -5.74
C LYS A 743 27.27 41.81 -4.76
N LYS A 744 27.93 42.74 -4.10
CA LYS A 744 27.30 43.65 -3.16
C LYS A 744 26.27 44.57 -3.83
N GLU A 745 26.57 45.11 -5.01
CA GLU A 745 25.67 46.01 -5.73
C GLU A 745 24.48 45.25 -6.34
N VAL A 746 24.69 44.05 -6.88
CA VAL A 746 23.62 43.17 -7.38
C VAL A 746 22.69 42.75 -6.24
N MET A 747 23.24 42.48 -5.04
CA MET A 747 22.43 42.22 -3.87
C MET A 747 21.61 43.42 -3.42
N ASN A 748 22.13 44.64 -3.56
CA ASN A 748 21.39 45.86 -3.30
C ASN A 748 20.24 46.07 -4.30
N MET A 749 20.44 45.71 -5.57
CA MET A 749 19.39 45.73 -6.58
C MET A 749 18.31 44.69 -6.27
N LEU A 750 18.70 43.48 -5.84
CA LEU A 750 17.78 42.42 -5.46
C LEU A 750 16.90 42.84 -4.28
N LYS A 751 17.47 43.44 -3.23
CA LYS A 751 16.76 43.96 -2.05
C LYS A 751 15.75 45.07 -2.39
N LYS A 752 15.94 45.81 -3.49
CA LYS A 752 14.98 46.80 -3.97
C LYS A 752 13.81 46.18 -4.74
N THR A 753 14.04 45.02 -5.34
CA THR A 753 13.05 44.33 -6.19
C THR A 753 12.24 43.31 -5.43
N ILE A 754 12.88 42.50 -4.57
CA ILE A 754 12.27 41.42 -3.80
C ILE A 754 12.18 41.84 -2.33
N ARG A 755 11.07 41.52 -1.68
CA ARG A 755 10.82 41.88 -0.28
C ARG A 755 11.88 41.27 0.64
N PRO A 756 12.38 42.03 1.62
CA PRO A 756 13.41 41.55 2.56
C PRO A 756 12.98 40.31 3.35
N GLU A 757 11.70 40.19 3.72
CA GLU A 757 11.15 39.05 4.43
C GLU A 757 11.27 37.73 3.64
N PHE A 758 11.18 37.81 2.31
CA PHE A 758 11.37 36.67 1.43
C PHE A 758 12.84 36.27 1.34
N LEU A 759 13.72 37.26 1.13
CA LEU A 759 15.17 37.01 1.02
C LEU A 759 15.76 36.40 2.31
N ASN A 760 15.23 36.75 3.48
CA ASN A 760 15.69 36.19 4.77
C ASN A 760 15.32 34.71 4.96
N ARG A 761 14.46 34.14 4.11
CA ARG A 761 14.05 32.73 4.15
C ARG A 761 14.75 31.85 3.15
N ILE A 762 15.47 32.47 2.23
CA ILE A 762 16.30 31.78 1.25
C ILE A 762 17.59 31.36 1.96
N ASP A 763 18.01 30.13 1.73
CA ASP A 763 19.24 29.61 2.35
C ASP A 763 20.48 30.33 1.79
N GLU A 764 20.55 30.45 0.46
CA GLU A 764 21.66 31.17 -0.18
C GLU A 764 21.26 31.89 -1.46
N THR A 765 21.92 33.05 -1.69
CA THR A 765 21.82 33.82 -2.92
C THR A 765 23.20 33.85 -3.59
N ILE A 766 23.28 33.28 -4.78
CA ILE A 766 24.51 32.95 -5.46
C ILE A 766 24.59 33.72 -6.78
N MET A 767 25.74 34.36 -7.05
CA MET A 767 26.00 35.07 -8.29
C MET A 767 26.82 34.21 -9.24
N PHE A 768 26.20 33.84 -10.36
CA PHE A 768 26.86 33.15 -11.47
C PHE A 768 27.72 34.14 -12.26
N LEU A 769 28.96 33.79 -12.42
CA LEU A 769 29.90 34.59 -13.19
C LEU A 769 29.78 34.36 -14.70
N PRO A 770 30.05 35.33 -15.54
CA PRO A 770 30.19 35.14 -16.98
C PRO A 770 31.28 34.13 -17.31
N LEU A 771 31.03 33.30 -18.32
CA LEU A 771 31.95 32.23 -18.71
C LEU A 771 33.18 32.77 -19.42
N THR A 772 34.34 32.22 -19.10
CA THR A 772 35.62 32.50 -19.79
C THR A 772 35.73 31.68 -21.09
N GLU A 773 36.63 32.08 -22.00
CA GLU A 773 36.88 31.32 -23.24
C GLU A 773 37.28 29.86 -22.97
N ASN A 774 38.08 29.60 -21.94
CA ASN A 774 38.49 28.28 -21.55
C ASN A 774 37.30 27.43 -21.07
N GLU A 775 36.38 28.00 -20.31
CA GLU A 775 35.17 27.33 -19.86
C GLU A 775 34.23 27.05 -21.03
N ILE A 776 34.08 27.96 -21.98
CA ILE A 776 33.33 27.73 -23.22
C ILE A 776 33.92 26.54 -24.00
N ARG A 777 35.25 26.47 -24.11
CA ARG A 777 35.92 25.35 -24.78
C ARG A 777 35.62 24.01 -24.10
N GLN A 778 35.61 23.99 -22.79
CA GLN A 778 35.23 22.79 -22.01
C GLN A 778 33.77 22.40 -22.22
N ILE A 779 32.86 23.41 -22.29
CA ILE A 779 31.44 23.18 -22.59
C ILE A 779 31.26 22.59 -24.00
N VAL A 780 32.00 23.12 -24.99
CA VAL A 780 32.00 22.53 -26.35
C VAL A 780 32.45 21.08 -26.31
N LEU A 781 33.53 20.75 -25.60
CA LEU A 781 34.01 19.38 -25.45
C LEU A 781 32.93 18.44 -24.84
N LEU A 782 32.22 18.89 -23.80
CA LEU A 782 31.14 18.12 -23.20
C LEU A 782 29.98 17.87 -24.18
N GLN A 783 29.58 18.91 -24.92
CA GLN A 783 28.53 18.81 -25.94
C GLN A 783 28.94 17.87 -27.08
N ILE A 784 30.21 17.92 -27.51
CA ILE A 784 30.74 17.01 -28.52
C ILE A 784 30.78 15.55 -28.03
N LYS A 785 31.20 15.31 -26.79
CA LYS A 785 31.14 13.93 -26.20
C LYS A 785 29.72 13.37 -26.22
N SER A 786 28.71 14.19 -25.94
CA SER A 786 27.31 13.78 -26.03
C SER A 786 26.91 13.44 -27.47
N VAL A 787 27.35 14.26 -28.44
CA VAL A 787 27.12 14.01 -29.88
C VAL A 787 27.85 12.74 -30.35
N GLN A 788 29.11 12.53 -29.93
CA GLN A 788 29.88 11.33 -30.24
C GLN A 788 29.18 10.07 -29.72
N LYS A 789 28.65 10.09 -28.50
CA LYS A 789 27.88 8.96 -27.94
C LYS A 789 26.62 8.66 -28.77
N MET A 790 25.86 9.70 -29.13
CA MET A 790 24.65 9.56 -29.97
C MET A 790 24.98 9.00 -31.37
N LEU A 791 26.10 9.42 -31.96
CA LEU A 791 26.55 8.95 -33.27
C LEU A 791 27.08 7.52 -33.23
N ALA A 792 27.80 7.15 -32.14
CA ALA A 792 28.28 5.79 -31.93
C ALA A 792 27.13 4.75 -31.81
N GLU A 793 26.02 5.12 -31.15
CA GLU A 793 24.80 4.29 -31.12
C GLU A 793 24.22 4.04 -32.53
N ASN A 794 24.49 4.94 -33.48
CA ASN A 794 24.12 4.83 -34.88
C ASN A 794 25.24 4.25 -35.79
N GLY A 795 26.31 3.73 -35.19
CA GLY A 795 27.43 3.12 -35.91
C GLY A 795 28.32 4.13 -36.64
N VAL A 796 28.38 5.40 -36.17
CA VAL A 796 29.24 6.45 -36.73
C VAL A 796 30.23 6.88 -35.63
N GLU A 797 31.50 6.68 -35.90
CA GLU A 797 32.59 7.12 -35.01
C GLU A 797 33.11 8.49 -35.46
N LEU A 798 33.19 9.46 -34.53
CA LEU A 798 33.58 10.84 -34.80
C LEU A 798 34.78 11.25 -33.93
N GLU A 799 35.81 11.78 -34.57
CA GLU A 799 36.97 12.38 -33.91
C GLU A 799 37.07 13.87 -34.24
N MET A 800 37.39 14.69 -33.23
CA MET A 800 37.52 16.14 -33.39
C MET A 800 38.96 16.60 -33.19
N THR A 801 39.44 17.44 -34.10
CA THR A 801 40.74 18.11 -33.93
C THR A 801 40.62 19.30 -32.98
N ASP A 802 41.72 19.72 -32.37
CA ASP A 802 41.78 20.94 -31.53
C ASP A 802 41.40 22.21 -32.31
N ALA A 803 41.73 22.27 -33.61
CA ALA A 803 41.35 23.34 -34.50
C ALA A 803 39.83 23.46 -34.69
N ALA A 804 39.14 22.28 -34.86
CA ALA A 804 37.70 22.23 -34.99
C ALA A 804 37.01 22.62 -33.68
N LEU A 805 37.53 22.19 -32.52
CA LEU A 805 37.03 22.59 -31.20
C LEU A 805 37.17 24.10 -30.97
N ASN A 806 38.33 24.71 -31.31
CA ASN A 806 38.55 26.13 -31.19
C ASN A 806 37.60 26.94 -32.10
N PHE A 807 37.37 26.45 -33.33
CA PHE A 807 36.42 27.07 -34.25
C PHE A 807 35.00 27.09 -33.66
N LEU A 808 34.52 25.94 -33.17
CA LEU A 808 33.20 25.88 -32.55
C LEU A 808 33.10 26.71 -31.27
N SER A 809 34.17 26.82 -30.50
CA SER A 809 34.22 27.67 -29.32
C SER A 809 34.11 29.15 -29.65
N GLN A 810 34.80 29.62 -30.70
CA GLN A 810 34.73 30.99 -31.14
C GLN A 810 33.37 31.38 -31.72
N VAL A 811 32.79 30.52 -32.55
CA VAL A 811 31.47 30.76 -33.15
C VAL A 811 30.34 30.57 -32.14
N GLY A 812 30.55 29.72 -31.15
CA GLY A 812 29.58 29.39 -30.08
C GLY A 812 29.65 30.34 -28.88
N TYR A 813 30.60 31.24 -28.80
CA TYR A 813 30.73 32.23 -27.72
C TYR A 813 30.04 33.53 -28.07
N ASP A 814 29.21 34.01 -27.16
CA ASP A 814 28.59 35.32 -27.24
C ASP A 814 28.61 35.96 -25.85
N PRO A 815 29.18 37.14 -25.67
CA PRO A 815 29.28 37.81 -24.38
C PRO A 815 27.93 38.07 -23.70
N GLU A 816 26.86 38.30 -24.51
CA GLU A 816 25.51 38.53 -23.95
C GLU A 816 24.74 37.25 -23.65
N PHE A 817 24.94 36.22 -24.47
CA PHE A 817 24.17 34.97 -24.40
C PHE A 817 24.95 33.79 -23.83
N GLY A 818 26.21 33.97 -23.43
CA GLY A 818 27.10 32.95 -22.84
C GLY A 818 27.28 31.73 -23.73
N ALA A 819 27.06 30.55 -23.19
CA ALA A 819 27.19 29.28 -23.92
C ALA A 819 25.92 28.87 -24.71
N ARG A 820 24.84 29.65 -24.67
CA ARG A 820 23.58 29.31 -25.38
C ARG A 820 23.75 29.13 -26.90
N PRO A 821 24.59 29.89 -27.60
CA PRO A 821 24.85 29.69 -29.02
C PRO A 821 25.65 28.43 -29.37
N VAL A 822 26.40 27.83 -28.42
CA VAL A 822 27.23 26.62 -28.64
C VAL A 822 26.42 25.49 -29.25
N LYS A 823 25.26 25.21 -28.70
CA LYS A 823 24.40 24.14 -29.21
C LYS A 823 23.93 24.36 -30.63
N ARG A 824 23.64 25.64 -30.98
CA ARG A 824 23.27 26.02 -32.35
C ARG A 824 24.46 25.93 -33.30
N ALA A 825 25.66 26.29 -32.82
CA ALA A 825 26.88 26.20 -33.62
C ALA A 825 27.19 24.73 -33.94
N ILE A 826 27.12 23.82 -32.95
CA ILE A 826 27.28 22.38 -33.17
C ILE A 826 26.23 21.86 -34.16
N GLN A 827 24.97 22.22 -33.99
CA GLN A 827 23.93 21.80 -34.91
C GLN A 827 24.17 22.30 -36.35
N ARG A 828 24.52 23.58 -36.50
CA ARG A 828 24.66 24.21 -37.81
C ARG A 828 25.92 23.74 -38.53
N TYR A 829 27.08 23.80 -37.89
CA TYR A 829 28.38 23.55 -38.52
C TYR A 829 28.83 22.10 -38.47
N LEU A 830 28.40 21.34 -37.45
CA LEU A 830 28.79 19.92 -37.33
C LEU A 830 27.69 19.00 -37.84
N LEU A 831 26.52 18.95 -37.18
CA LEU A 831 25.50 17.94 -37.47
C LEU A 831 24.84 18.12 -38.85
N ASN A 832 24.48 19.32 -39.23
CA ASN A 832 23.85 19.56 -40.53
C ASN A 832 24.79 19.24 -41.68
N ASP A 833 26.07 19.60 -41.59
CA ASP A 833 27.03 19.35 -42.65
C ASP A 833 27.48 17.90 -42.68
N LEU A 834 27.69 17.28 -41.54
CA LEU A 834 27.91 15.83 -41.44
C LEU A 834 26.76 15.02 -42.05
N SER A 835 25.53 15.40 -41.75
CA SER A 835 24.35 14.71 -42.29
C SER A 835 24.27 14.77 -43.81
N LYS A 836 24.58 15.93 -44.42
CA LYS A 836 24.60 16.06 -45.87
C LYS A 836 25.68 15.16 -46.48
N LYS A 837 26.89 15.14 -45.87
CA LYS A 837 28.01 14.35 -46.40
C LYS A 837 27.78 12.85 -46.25
N LEU A 838 27.15 12.42 -45.15
CA LEU A 838 26.74 11.03 -44.96
C LEU A 838 25.68 10.58 -45.97
N LEU A 839 24.70 11.46 -46.27
CA LEU A 839 23.68 11.17 -47.28
C LEU A 839 24.24 11.20 -48.71
N ALA A 840 25.23 12.08 -48.98
CA ALA A 840 25.92 12.15 -50.27
C ALA A 840 26.97 11.02 -50.48
N GLN A 841 27.21 10.19 -49.45
CA GLN A 841 28.23 9.13 -49.41
C GLN A 841 29.67 9.70 -49.64
N GLU A 842 29.91 10.95 -49.26
CA GLU A 842 31.20 11.59 -49.31
C GLU A 842 32.13 11.18 -48.16
N VAL A 843 31.55 10.61 -47.06
CA VAL A 843 32.24 10.05 -45.92
C VAL A 843 31.71 8.65 -45.64
N ASP A 844 32.60 7.72 -45.28
CA ASP A 844 32.32 6.31 -45.02
C ASP A 844 31.93 6.13 -43.54
N ARG A 845 30.73 5.60 -43.28
CA ARG A 845 30.22 5.31 -41.94
C ARG A 845 31.01 4.24 -41.19
N SER A 846 31.68 3.35 -41.94
CA SER A 846 32.41 2.25 -41.33
C SER A 846 33.80 2.61 -40.79
N LYS A 847 34.23 3.86 -40.99
CA LYS A 847 35.50 4.40 -40.54
C LYS A 847 35.30 5.60 -39.64
N ALA A 848 36.24 5.87 -38.74
CA ALA A 848 36.22 7.06 -37.92
C ALA A 848 36.27 8.34 -38.82
N ILE A 849 35.36 9.25 -38.58
CA ILE A 849 35.26 10.53 -39.30
C ILE A 849 36.03 11.58 -38.54
N ILE A 850 37.10 12.10 -39.11
CA ILE A 850 37.92 13.15 -38.51
C ILE A 850 37.37 14.51 -38.94
N VAL A 851 37.03 15.35 -37.97
CA VAL A 851 36.52 16.69 -38.17
C VAL A 851 37.63 17.72 -37.88
N ASP A 852 37.95 18.53 -38.88
CA ASP A 852 38.98 19.55 -38.79
C ASP A 852 38.41 20.94 -39.16
N ALA A 853 39.11 22.03 -38.79
CA ALA A 853 38.73 23.37 -39.22
C ALA A 853 39.31 23.68 -40.58
N GLY A 854 38.48 24.22 -41.52
CA GLY A 854 38.93 24.60 -42.83
C GLY A 854 38.17 25.83 -43.36
N GLY A 855 38.87 26.95 -43.52
CA GLY A 855 38.26 28.19 -43.98
C GLY A 855 37.18 28.72 -43.04
N ASP A 856 35.96 28.93 -43.55
CA ASP A 856 34.81 29.44 -42.76
C ASP A 856 33.93 28.33 -42.15
N GLY A 857 34.41 27.07 -42.07
CA GLY A 857 33.59 25.94 -41.58
C GLY A 857 34.40 24.74 -41.17
N LEU A 858 33.71 23.59 -41.00
CA LEU A 858 34.29 22.30 -40.64
C LEU A 858 34.50 21.44 -41.89
N VAL A 859 35.61 20.72 -41.91
CA VAL A 859 35.96 19.77 -42.98
C VAL A 859 35.94 18.36 -42.38
N PHE A 860 35.30 17.41 -43.08
CA PHE A 860 35.13 16.02 -42.68
C PHE A 860 35.99 15.13 -43.58
N ARG A 861 36.79 14.26 -42.94
CA ARG A 861 37.71 13.36 -43.62
C ARG A 861 37.63 11.98 -43.00
N ASN A 862 37.75 10.88 -43.75
CA ASN A 862 37.99 9.50 -43.29
C ASN A 862 38.81 8.70 -44.31
#